data_40f79ef9010dddaacb63b6a949370be4
#
_entry.id   40f79ef9010dddaacb63b6a949370be4
#
_cell.length_a   1.000
_cell.length_b   1.000
_cell.length_c   1.000
_cell.angle_alpha   90.00
_cell.angle_beta   90.00
_cell.angle_gamma   90.00
#
_symmetry.space_group_name_H-M   'P 1'
#
loop_
_entity.id
_entity.type
_entity.pdbx_description
1 polymer ?
#
loop_
_entity_poly.entity_id
_entity_poly.type
_entity_poly.pdbx_seq_one_letter_code
_entity_poly.pdbx_strand_id
1 'polypeptide(L)'
;MYSEHPSDWFLQKLGARESYTDPETIYRLARERGMDFVTITDHNSIDGILSLCRNHPLDTFTGVEFTTYFPEDGCKVHVLVYGLTAEQFEELNVLRQDIFKFSDRIRELGLPHSVAHATYSVNGILGIRHLERLLLLFDVFEGINGGRNAAGNNAWRTVLSGLSEKWIEELERRHGLEAAGTNRWFKGQTGGSDDHAGLYVGRTFTVAEASSPAEFLEAIRCRRTAPGGRSNDYKSLVFSVYRIACDYARQKRGESRGFLSALSDLVFERKNLRIRDKLFLKKQSATKGGKARIYSLLNGLIDDLNSREEIGIDGRLDLVYKSLTDLSDEFLGILVNSFKRDIAEGDLAGFASSVSAAFPGVFLYLPFFTAIREMFSNRGLLESMRVELPSEPGAPSRRKRILWFTDTFSDLNGVSVTLGRIASLAGRPGGEGPDILFVVSLDGQIPEGVPADRVIDLPAVASFELPGYDRYTLKVPSVLRSLDRVAALEPDEIYVSTHGPVGLVGILIAKLMSLRCTGFFHTDYSMQASRIMSDKTVTALIEEYTKWFYGCCDEVRVPTDRYISLLTARGYQLRKVSRFDRGIDTRVFAPVMEPRSSLAGRFGVTNGPVLLYTGRISREKNLDLVLSAYRMIVGRFPDANLLLAGDGPYLPDLEAAAKGLDRVRFLGRMKNETLPALYTFADLLVFPSETDTFGMTVLEAQTCGLPCLVSRTGGPAEIIDDAVTGFVIPDSEPTSWAEAVVRVLDMKRLNYPEYSEMRHRARLRVLEKYDWDKNYIAMFDTRVQTGSASRAKDASSRPMEEALLAGAGR
;
A
#
# COMPACT_ATOMS: atom_id res chain seq x y z
N MET A 1 8.38 18.86 30.04
CA MET A 1 7.02 18.51 30.43
C MET A 1 6.16 19.68 30.82
N TYR A 2 6.77 20.75 31.16
CA TYR A 2 6.10 22.04 31.28
C TYR A 2 6.40 22.97 30.10
N SER A 3 6.81 22.40 28.95
CA SER A 3 7.02 23.24 27.77
C SER A 3 5.67 23.83 27.34
N GLU A 4 5.52 25.11 27.52
CA GLU A 4 4.31 25.86 27.15
C GLU A 4 4.14 26.03 25.65
N HIS A 5 5.13 25.61 24.87
CA HIS A 5 5.20 25.76 23.42
C HIS A 5 5.43 24.41 22.74
N PRO A 6 4.38 23.64 22.42
CA PRO A 6 4.53 22.42 21.67
C PRO A 6 5.15 22.67 20.30
N SER A 7 5.99 21.75 19.85
CA SER A 7 6.61 21.81 18.52
C SER A 7 5.59 21.60 17.40
N ASP A 8 4.48 20.93 17.69
CA ASP A 8 3.40 20.65 16.74
C ASP A 8 2.45 21.87 16.57
N TRP A 9 2.28 22.33 15.34
CA TRP A 9 1.40 23.43 14.97
C TRP A 9 -0.07 23.25 15.42
N PHE A 10 -0.57 22.01 15.39
CA PHE A 10 -1.95 21.70 15.77
C PHE A 10 -2.13 21.83 17.28
N LEU A 11 -1.18 21.33 18.07
CA LEU A 11 -1.18 21.47 19.52
C LEU A 11 -1.02 22.93 19.95
N GLN A 12 -0.18 23.71 19.25
CA GLN A 12 -0.05 25.16 19.48
C GLN A 12 -1.38 25.89 19.30
N LYS A 13 -2.10 25.63 18.19
CA LYS A 13 -3.42 26.24 17.94
C LYS A 13 -4.47 25.87 18.98
N LEU A 14 -4.39 24.67 19.52
CA LEU A 14 -5.30 24.22 20.58
C LEU A 14 -4.93 24.79 21.95
N GLY A 15 -3.73 25.36 22.14
CA GLY A 15 -3.17 25.74 23.43
C GLY A 15 -2.99 24.52 24.35
N ALA A 16 -2.67 23.38 23.78
CA ALA A 16 -2.36 22.15 24.50
C ALA A 16 -0.88 22.15 24.87
N ARG A 17 -0.54 21.56 26.01
CA ARG A 17 0.84 21.26 26.38
C ARG A 17 1.34 20.03 25.67
N GLU A 18 2.63 19.92 25.46
CA GLU A 18 3.25 18.75 24.83
C GLU A 18 3.20 17.52 25.74
N SER A 19 3.29 17.70 27.03
CA SER A 19 3.11 16.67 28.05
C SER A 19 2.38 17.16 29.30
N TYR A 20 1.65 16.26 29.94
CA TYR A 20 0.88 16.52 31.18
C TYR A 20 1.36 15.68 32.36
N THR A 21 2.39 14.83 32.19
CA THR A 21 2.90 13.98 33.26
C THR A 21 3.86 14.76 34.14
N ASP A 22 3.63 14.78 35.44
CA ASP A 22 4.48 15.49 36.37
C ASP A 22 5.85 14.80 36.57
N PRO A 23 6.92 15.57 36.94
CA PRO A 23 8.27 15.03 37.07
C PRO A 23 8.40 13.88 38.07
N GLU A 24 7.71 13.93 39.20
CA GLU A 24 7.76 12.89 40.23
C GLU A 24 7.12 11.59 39.74
N THR A 25 6.05 11.68 38.97
CA THR A 25 5.44 10.50 38.34
C THR A 25 6.39 9.85 37.33
N ILE A 26 7.12 10.66 36.53
CA ILE A 26 8.12 10.12 35.60
C ILE A 26 9.25 9.42 36.33
N TYR A 27 9.79 10.07 37.36
CA TYR A 27 10.83 9.50 38.20
C TYR A 27 10.39 8.13 38.76
N ARG A 28 9.21 8.10 39.40
CA ARG A 28 8.65 6.87 39.94
C ARG A 28 8.50 5.78 38.87
N LEU A 29 7.95 6.09 37.71
CA LEU A 29 7.78 5.13 36.61
C LEU A 29 9.11 4.61 36.08
N ALA A 30 10.12 5.48 35.96
CA ALA A 30 11.46 5.10 35.52
C ALA A 30 12.12 4.14 36.55
N ARG A 31 12.02 4.48 37.84
CA ARG A 31 12.55 3.62 38.91
C ARG A 31 11.84 2.27 38.98
N GLU A 32 10.51 2.25 38.89
CA GLU A 32 9.70 1.01 38.81
C GLU A 32 10.11 0.10 37.65
N ARG A 33 10.64 0.69 36.55
CA ARG A 33 11.12 -0.02 35.36
C ARG A 33 12.62 -0.35 35.42
N GLY A 34 13.27 -0.15 36.58
CA GLY A 34 14.64 -0.56 36.81
C GLY A 34 15.71 0.41 36.30
N MET A 35 15.39 1.68 36.09
CA MET A 35 16.37 2.70 35.75
C MET A 35 17.15 3.11 36.98
N ASP A 36 18.50 3.07 36.92
CA ASP A 36 19.37 3.47 38.02
C ASP A 36 19.47 4.99 38.13
N PHE A 37 19.55 5.69 37.01
CA PHE A 37 19.61 7.13 36.91
C PHE A 37 18.47 7.66 36.04
N VAL A 38 17.95 8.85 36.38
CA VAL A 38 16.81 9.46 35.69
C VAL A 38 17.10 10.93 35.35
N THR A 39 16.84 11.30 34.13
CA THR A 39 16.77 12.69 33.69
C THR A 39 15.50 12.96 32.92
N ILE A 40 15.09 14.20 32.85
CA ILE A 40 14.00 14.71 32.01
C ILE A 40 14.60 15.76 31.08
N THR A 41 14.29 15.62 29.80
CA THR A 41 14.81 16.51 28.74
C THR A 41 13.67 17.26 28.07
N ASP A 42 13.09 18.22 28.80
CA ASP A 42 12.04 19.08 28.26
C ASP A 42 12.57 19.98 27.13
N HIS A 43 11.73 20.30 26.15
CA HIS A 43 12.11 21.20 25.05
C HIS A 43 12.42 22.62 25.56
N ASN A 44 13.68 23.03 25.41
CA ASN A 44 14.19 24.35 25.73
C ASN A 44 13.84 24.82 27.16
N SER A 45 13.73 23.90 28.12
CA SER A 45 13.46 24.19 29.54
C SER A 45 14.15 23.18 30.46
N ILE A 46 14.62 23.63 31.61
CA ILE A 46 15.22 22.77 32.66
C ILE A 46 14.43 22.82 33.97
N ASP A 47 13.32 23.52 34.05
CA ASP A 47 12.58 23.72 35.30
C ASP A 47 12.09 22.43 35.93
N GLY A 48 11.55 21.51 35.09
CA GLY A 48 11.06 20.19 35.54
C GLY A 48 12.17 19.34 36.16
N ILE A 49 13.32 19.26 35.49
CA ILE A 49 14.44 18.46 35.98
C ILE A 49 15.15 19.10 37.20
N LEU A 50 15.24 20.41 37.27
CA LEU A 50 15.82 21.10 38.43
C LEU A 50 15.01 20.84 39.72
N SER A 51 13.68 20.74 39.61
CA SER A 51 12.82 20.34 40.72
C SER A 51 13.12 18.92 41.17
N LEU A 52 13.26 18.01 40.19
CA LEU A 52 13.54 16.62 40.47
C LEU A 52 14.93 16.39 41.10
N CYS A 53 15.96 17.07 40.57
CA CYS A 53 17.33 16.99 41.12
C CYS A 53 17.40 17.47 42.56
N ARG A 54 16.57 18.42 42.99
CA ARG A 54 16.48 18.85 44.40
C ARG A 54 15.93 17.78 45.31
N ASN A 55 14.94 17.00 44.80
CA ASN A 55 14.27 15.96 45.60
C ASN A 55 15.06 14.63 45.60
N HIS A 56 15.74 14.34 44.46
CA HIS A 56 16.43 13.06 44.24
C HIS A 56 17.89 13.29 43.73
N PRO A 57 18.77 13.95 44.54
CA PRO A 57 20.11 14.36 44.08
C PRO A 57 21.08 13.20 43.80
N LEU A 58 20.81 11.99 44.33
CA LEU A 58 21.74 10.88 44.23
C LEU A 58 21.63 10.10 42.92
N ASP A 59 20.48 10.15 42.25
CA ASP A 59 20.18 9.32 41.06
C ASP A 59 19.53 10.10 39.93
N THR A 60 19.60 11.45 40.03
CA THR A 60 19.15 12.33 38.93
C THR A 60 20.26 13.28 38.46
N PHE A 61 20.15 13.78 37.27
CA PHE A 61 21.03 14.80 36.71
C PHE A 61 20.25 15.69 35.73
N THR A 62 20.72 16.91 35.51
CA THR A 62 20.07 17.86 34.62
C THR A 62 20.16 17.40 33.17
N GLY A 63 19.10 17.63 32.43
CA GLY A 63 19.01 17.36 30.99
C GLY A 63 18.05 18.31 30.30
N VAL A 64 18.27 18.59 29.04
CA VAL A 64 17.40 19.43 28.22
C VAL A 64 17.49 19.00 26.76
N GLU A 65 16.37 19.10 26.05
CA GLU A 65 16.33 18.95 24.60
C GLU A 65 16.26 20.32 23.94
N PHE A 66 17.40 20.77 23.39
CA PHE A 66 17.47 22.04 22.67
C PHE A 66 16.97 21.87 21.23
N THR A 67 16.04 22.71 20.80
CA THR A 67 15.70 22.89 19.40
C THR A 67 16.73 23.82 18.77
N THR A 68 17.61 23.29 17.91
CA THR A 68 18.65 24.02 17.23
C THR A 68 18.33 24.20 15.75
N TYR A 69 19.00 25.14 15.08
CA TYR A 69 18.72 25.49 13.70
C TYR A 69 19.98 25.55 12.85
N PHE A 70 19.90 25.04 11.62
CA PHE A 70 20.85 25.40 10.58
C PHE A 70 20.51 26.81 10.09
N PRO A 71 21.44 27.77 10.18
CA PRO A 71 21.13 29.19 9.91
C PRO A 71 20.83 29.49 8.45
N GLU A 72 21.30 28.66 7.51
CA GLU A 72 21.14 28.87 6.07
C GLU A 72 19.72 28.59 5.55
N ASP A 73 18.97 27.69 6.16
CA ASP A 73 17.64 27.29 5.68
C ASP A 73 16.61 27.09 6.80
N GLY A 74 17.04 27.23 8.08
CA GLY A 74 16.18 27.06 9.24
C GLY A 74 15.79 25.59 9.51
N CYS A 75 16.54 24.61 8.98
CA CYS A 75 16.32 23.19 9.31
C CYS A 75 16.45 23.00 10.82
N LYS A 76 15.42 22.42 11.43
CA LYS A 76 15.36 22.17 12.89
C LYS A 76 15.94 20.80 13.21
N VAL A 77 16.78 20.78 14.24
CA VAL A 77 17.36 19.56 14.81
C VAL A 77 17.32 19.65 16.33
N HIS A 78 17.08 18.56 16.99
CA HIS A 78 17.08 18.49 18.44
C HIS A 78 18.40 17.91 18.95
N VAL A 79 18.96 18.55 19.98
CA VAL A 79 20.19 18.13 20.65
C VAL A 79 19.94 18.04 22.15
N LEU A 80 20.13 16.84 22.67
CA LEU A 80 20.08 16.56 24.10
C LEU A 80 21.41 17.00 24.73
N VAL A 81 21.35 17.79 25.82
CA VAL A 81 22.52 18.20 26.60
C VAL A 81 22.30 17.82 28.05
N TYR A 82 23.30 17.24 28.68
CA TYR A 82 23.19 16.66 30.01
C TYR A 82 24.20 17.30 30.98
N GLY A 83 23.87 17.28 32.30
CA GLY A 83 24.76 17.72 33.35
C GLY A 83 25.07 19.22 33.40
N LEU A 84 24.23 20.04 32.73
CA LEU A 84 24.44 21.48 32.62
C LEU A 84 23.92 22.24 33.88
N THR A 85 24.53 23.37 34.17
CA THR A 85 24.04 24.36 35.18
C THR A 85 22.97 25.26 34.57
N ALA A 86 22.27 26.04 35.45
CA ALA A 86 21.28 26.99 34.97
C ALA A 86 21.93 28.13 34.12
N GLU A 87 23.14 28.57 34.47
CA GLU A 87 23.87 29.57 33.71
C GLU A 87 24.27 29.05 32.34
N GLN A 88 24.75 27.80 32.24
CA GLN A 88 25.08 27.16 30.99
C GLN A 88 23.83 26.93 30.09
N PHE A 89 22.69 26.64 30.73
CA PHE A 89 21.42 26.56 29.99
C PHE A 89 21.05 27.88 29.33
N GLU A 90 21.08 29.00 30.08
CA GLU A 90 20.74 30.32 29.53
C GLU A 90 21.69 30.70 28.37
N GLU A 91 22.99 30.43 28.50
CA GLU A 91 23.97 30.68 27.46
C GLU A 91 23.66 29.86 26.19
N LEU A 92 23.46 28.56 26.31
CA LEU A 92 23.17 27.67 25.21
C LEU A 92 21.80 27.97 24.57
N ASN A 93 20.83 28.40 25.36
CA ASN A 93 19.51 28.79 24.88
C ASN A 93 19.53 30.01 23.95
N VAL A 94 20.50 30.93 24.13
CA VAL A 94 20.76 32.01 23.19
C VAL A 94 21.43 31.49 21.92
N LEU A 95 22.41 30.60 22.04
CA LEU A 95 23.23 30.08 20.92
C LEU A 95 22.50 29.07 20.05
N ARG A 96 21.41 28.45 20.51
CA ARG A 96 20.69 27.38 19.76
C ARG A 96 20.13 27.82 18.40
N GLN A 97 20.07 29.13 18.12
CA GLN A 97 19.66 29.64 16.81
C GLN A 97 20.69 29.35 15.69
N ASP A 98 21.91 28.93 16.07
CA ASP A 98 22.99 28.59 15.15
C ASP A 98 23.67 27.29 15.64
N ILE A 99 23.40 26.19 14.98
CA ILE A 99 23.86 24.87 15.39
C ILE A 99 25.40 24.78 15.40
N PHE A 100 26.11 25.57 14.59
CA PHE A 100 27.57 25.57 14.55
C PHE A 100 28.14 26.21 15.83
N LYS A 101 27.69 27.39 16.19
CA LYS A 101 28.09 28.04 17.45
C LYS A 101 27.66 27.23 18.67
N PHE A 102 26.49 26.63 18.60
CA PHE A 102 25.96 25.78 19.65
C PHE A 102 26.84 24.54 19.88
N SER A 103 27.24 23.83 18.82
CA SER A 103 28.11 22.66 18.91
C SER A 103 29.52 23.01 19.41
N ASP A 104 30.07 24.15 18.96
CA ASP A 104 31.37 24.63 19.44
C ASP A 104 31.35 24.90 20.94
N ARG A 105 30.28 25.58 21.42
CA ARG A 105 30.14 25.91 22.84
C ARG A 105 29.94 24.69 23.73
N ILE A 106 29.18 23.72 23.30
CA ILE A 106 29.02 22.43 24.03
C ILE A 106 30.40 21.75 24.22
N ARG A 107 31.23 21.76 23.16
CA ARG A 107 32.59 21.17 23.21
C ARG A 107 33.51 21.94 24.14
N GLU A 108 33.51 23.28 24.09
CA GLU A 108 34.29 24.12 24.99
C GLU A 108 33.93 23.92 26.46
N LEU A 109 32.64 23.77 26.76
CA LEU A 109 32.13 23.47 28.09
C LEU A 109 32.31 22.01 28.52
N GLY A 110 32.70 21.12 27.61
CA GLY A 110 32.88 19.69 27.86
C GLY A 110 31.58 18.97 28.24
N LEU A 111 30.43 19.47 27.82
CA LEU A 111 29.12 18.94 28.19
C LEU A 111 28.80 17.63 27.46
N PRO A 112 28.35 16.58 28.15
CA PRO A 112 27.80 15.41 27.53
C PRO A 112 26.55 15.77 26.70
N HIS A 113 26.45 15.20 25.50
CA HIS A 113 25.36 15.51 24.58
C HIS A 113 24.99 14.29 23.73
N SER A 114 23.84 14.36 23.06
CA SER A 114 23.43 13.40 22.02
C SER A 114 22.47 14.08 21.04
N VAL A 115 22.66 13.87 19.73
CA VAL A 115 21.68 14.33 18.73
C VAL A 115 20.46 13.40 18.79
N ALA A 116 19.31 14.00 19.13
CA ALA A 116 18.06 13.26 19.27
C ALA A 116 17.50 12.87 17.88
N HIS A 117 16.92 11.66 17.78
CA HIS A 117 16.17 11.17 16.60
C HIS A 117 16.64 11.74 15.25
N ALA A 118 17.95 11.63 14.96
CA ALA A 118 18.64 12.32 13.85
C ALA A 118 18.00 12.12 12.46
N THR A 119 17.22 11.07 12.25
CA THR A 119 16.50 10.77 11.00
C THR A 119 15.09 11.36 10.94
N TYR A 120 14.65 12.10 11.95
CA TYR A 120 13.33 12.71 11.99
C TYR A 120 13.38 14.19 11.59
N SER A 121 12.66 14.52 10.53
CA SER A 121 12.59 15.90 10.04
C SER A 121 11.51 16.70 10.77
N VAL A 122 11.89 17.45 11.79
CA VAL A 122 10.98 18.22 12.65
C VAL A 122 10.12 19.23 11.87
N ASN A 123 10.69 19.86 10.85
CA ASN A 123 10.00 20.88 10.03
C ASN A 123 10.01 20.57 8.52
N GLY A 124 10.28 19.32 8.14
CA GLY A 124 10.22 18.87 6.75
C GLY A 124 11.42 19.27 5.87
N ILE A 125 12.46 19.92 6.44
CA ILE A 125 13.61 20.43 5.69
C ILE A 125 14.82 19.47 5.74
N LEU A 126 14.90 18.60 6.75
CA LEU A 126 16.04 17.72 6.97
C LEU A 126 16.35 16.86 5.74
N GLY A 127 17.58 16.92 5.25
CA GLY A 127 18.08 16.17 4.11
C GLY A 127 19.49 15.62 4.36
N ILE A 128 20.03 14.90 3.39
CA ILE A 128 21.34 14.21 3.51
C ILE A 128 22.45 15.17 3.89
N ARG A 129 22.51 16.37 3.31
CA ARG A 129 23.53 17.37 3.64
C ARG A 129 23.52 17.79 5.11
N HIS A 130 22.34 17.83 5.73
CA HIS A 130 22.23 18.10 7.17
C HIS A 130 22.77 16.95 7.99
N LEU A 131 22.42 15.71 7.63
CA LEU A 131 22.95 14.50 8.31
C LEU A 131 24.45 14.40 8.21
N GLU A 132 25.03 14.68 7.03
CA GLU A 132 26.48 14.72 6.83
C GLU A 132 27.15 15.75 7.75
N ARG A 133 26.60 16.96 7.89
CA ARG A 133 27.11 17.98 8.78
C ARG A 133 26.93 17.63 10.25
N LEU A 134 25.80 17.02 10.63
CA LEU A 134 25.61 16.55 12.01
C LEU A 134 26.68 15.53 12.41
N LEU A 135 27.09 14.64 11.50
CA LEU A 135 28.18 13.70 11.72
C LEU A 135 29.55 14.37 11.92
N LEU A 136 29.74 15.59 11.38
CA LEU A 136 30.94 16.40 11.62
C LEU A 136 30.86 17.17 12.93
N LEU A 137 29.69 17.73 13.26
CA LEU A 137 29.50 18.60 14.42
C LEU A 137 29.42 17.87 15.76
N PHE A 138 28.92 16.63 15.78
CA PHE A 138 28.61 15.92 17.02
C PHE A 138 29.24 14.51 17.08
N ASP A 139 29.53 14.07 18.31
CA ASP A 139 30.18 12.79 18.58
C ASP A 139 29.26 11.70 19.08
N VAL A 140 28.05 12.08 19.58
CA VAL A 140 27.09 11.16 20.18
C VAL A 140 25.72 11.39 19.57
N PHE A 141 25.00 10.29 19.30
CA PHE A 141 23.69 10.27 18.66
C PHE A 141 22.75 9.29 19.36
N GLU A 142 21.46 9.55 19.33
CA GLU A 142 20.50 8.51 19.66
C GLU A 142 20.55 7.39 18.62
N GLY A 143 20.95 6.19 19.05
CA GLY A 143 20.88 4.98 18.25
C GLY A 143 19.49 4.36 18.25
N ILE A 144 18.74 4.49 19.37
CA ILE A 144 17.34 4.11 19.51
C ILE A 144 16.59 5.26 20.18
N ASN A 145 15.65 5.85 19.46
CA ASN A 145 14.67 6.76 20.03
C ASN A 145 13.34 6.04 20.20
N GLY A 146 12.78 6.06 21.41
CA GLY A 146 11.55 5.36 21.78
C GLY A 146 10.27 6.01 21.26
N GLY A 147 10.33 7.23 20.73
CA GLY A 147 9.23 7.89 20.03
C GLY A 147 9.17 7.58 18.52
N ARG A 148 10.22 6.92 17.95
CA ARG A 148 10.39 6.70 16.50
C ARG A 148 10.35 5.22 16.12
N ASN A 149 10.07 4.96 14.82
CA ASN A 149 9.95 3.60 14.32
C ASN A 149 11.31 2.87 14.18
N ALA A 150 11.25 1.55 14.13
CA ALA A 150 12.44 0.70 14.00
C ALA A 150 13.20 0.96 12.69
N ALA A 151 12.51 1.27 11.59
CA ALA A 151 13.14 1.52 10.31
C ALA A 151 14.08 2.72 10.35
N GLY A 152 13.66 3.84 10.96
CA GLY A 152 14.49 5.03 11.15
C GLY A 152 15.68 4.79 12.09
N ASN A 153 15.44 4.18 13.26
CA ASN A 153 16.48 3.85 14.21
C ASN A 153 17.53 2.90 13.61
N ASN A 154 17.09 1.83 12.94
CA ASN A 154 18.00 0.86 12.32
C ASN A 154 18.79 1.47 11.16
N ALA A 155 18.15 2.29 10.31
CA ALA A 155 18.84 2.96 9.21
C ALA A 155 19.96 3.86 9.75
N TRP A 156 19.70 4.64 10.82
CA TRP A 156 20.70 5.49 11.42
C TRP A 156 21.85 4.71 12.06
N ARG A 157 21.56 3.66 12.81
CA ARG A 157 22.57 2.79 13.40
C ARG A 157 23.46 2.14 12.32
N THR A 158 22.88 1.72 11.19
CA THR A 158 23.63 1.18 10.05
C THR A 158 24.58 2.23 9.48
N VAL A 159 24.17 3.49 9.36
CA VAL A 159 25.04 4.60 8.95
C VAL A 159 26.19 4.77 9.95
N LEU A 160 25.87 4.88 11.26
CA LEU A 160 26.89 5.07 12.30
C LEU A 160 27.91 3.93 12.33
N SER A 161 27.51 2.69 12.11
CA SER A 161 28.39 1.53 12.04
C SER A 161 29.22 1.47 10.76
N GLY A 162 28.74 2.06 9.68
CA GLY A 162 29.42 2.08 8.37
C GLY A 162 30.43 3.21 8.20
N LEU A 163 30.55 4.14 9.18
CA LEU A 163 31.49 5.25 9.09
C LEU A 163 32.95 4.78 9.08
N SER A 164 33.76 5.43 8.28
CA SER A 164 35.22 5.20 8.19
C SER A 164 35.95 6.54 8.21
N GLU A 165 37.25 6.49 8.57
CA GLU A 165 38.10 7.68 8.55
C GLU A 165 38.11 8.38 7.19
N LYS A 166 38.29 7.61 6.12
CA LYS A 166 38.29 8.11 4.75
C LYS A 166 36.97 8.80 4.39
N TRP A 167 35.86 8.29 4.89
CA TRP A 167 34.54 8.86 4.60
C TRP A 167 34.33 10.18 5.34
N ILE A 168 34.78 10.28 6.60
CA ILE A 168 34.77 11.53 7.36
C ILE A 168 35.65 12.59 6.69
N GLU A 169 36.89 12.23 6.26
CA GLU A 169 37.75 13.14 5.50
C GLU A 169 37.12 13.66 4.21
N GLU A 170 36.33 12.82 3.53
CA GLU A 170 35.58 13.24 2.36
C GLU A 170 34.48 14.25 2.72
N LEU A 171 33.77 14.05 3.84
CA LEU A 171 32.79 15.00 4.33
C LEU A 171 33.41 16.33 4.75
N GLU A 172 34.54 16.29 5.44
CA GLU A 172 35.29 17.52 5.82
C GLU A 172 35.64 18.36 4.61
N ARG A 173 36.15 17.72 3.55
CA ARG A 173 36.45 18.40 2.26
C ARG A 173 35.20 18.94 1.59
N ARG A 174 34.09 18.15 1.62
CA ARG A 174 32.83 18.53 0.96
C ARG A 174 32.15 19.71 1.64
N HIS A 175 32.18 19.75 2.96
CA HIS A 175 31.49 20.77 3.73
C HIS A 175 32.36 21.90 4.26
N GLY A 176 33.68 21.77 4.18
CA GLY A 176 34.64 22.74 4.75
C GLY A 176 34.54 22.84 6.27
N LEU A 177 34.19 21.74 6.94
CA LEU A 177 34.01 21.61 8.39
C LEU A 177 34.94 20.54 8.92
N GLU A 178 35.65 20.83 10.03
CA GLU A 178 36.41 19.81 10.74
C GLU A 178 35.49 18.96 11.63
N ALA A 179 35.69 17.66 11.60
CA ALA A 179 34.93 16.75 12.44
C ALA A 179 35.36 16.85 13.91
N ALA A 180 34.39 16.83 14.79
CA ALA A 180 34.60 16.88 16.22
C ALA A 180 35.34 15.65 16.76
N GLY A 181 36.18 15.85 17.77
CA GLY A 181 36.80 14.84 18.61
C GLY A 181 37.95 14.04 18.00
N THR A 182 38.44 13.05 18.74
CA THR A 182 39.40 12.01 18.29
C THR A 182 38.64 10.76 17.83
N ASN A 183 39.22 9.93 16.95
CA ASN A 183 38.49 8.81 16.32
C ASN A 183 37.14 9.28 15.72
N ARG A 184 37.21 10.25 14.85
CA ARG A 184 36.08 11.03 14.33
C ARG A 184 34.98 10.20 13.63
N TRP A 185 35.31 9.03 13.14
CA TRP A 185 34.38 8.06 12.55
C TRP A 185 33.62 7.20 13.58
N PHE A 186 34.11 7.09 14.82
CA PHE A 186 33.43 6.37 15.87
C PHE A 186 32.48 7.31 16.62
N LYS A 187 31.18 7.03 16.52
CA LYS A 187 30.14 7.82 17.18
C LYS A 187 29.53 7.05 18.35
N GLY A 188 29.44 7.70 19.52
CA GLY A 188 28.73 7.18 20.67
C GLY A 188 27.23 7.06 20.41
N GLN A 189 26.59 6.12 21.09
CA GLN A 189 25.16 5.93 20.95
C GLN A 189 24.44 5.95 22.29
N THR A 190 23.30 6.65 22.33
CA THR A 190 22.37 6.69 23.47
C THR A 190 20.99 6.17 23.08
N GLY A 191 20.12 5.97 24.06
CA GLY A 191 18.71 5.68 23.87
C GLY A 191 17.86 6.53 24.81
N GLY A 192 16.76 7.08 24.32
CA GLY A 192 15.80 7.87 25.08
C GLY A 192 14.37 7.44 24.78
N SER A 193 13.47 7.53 25.77
CA SER A 193 12.08 7.09 25.58
C SER A 193 11.24 8.04 24.72
N ASP A 194 11.60 9.31 24.65
CA ASP A 194 10.87 10.35 23.91
C ASP A 194 9.34 10.28 24.15
N ASP A 195 8.98 10.08 25.43
CA ASP A 195 7.59 9.79 25.84
C ASP A 195 6.90 11.03 26.41
N HIS A 196 5.91 11.53 25.71
CA HIS A 196 5.12 12.69 26.08
C HIS A 196 3.85 12.37 26.88
N ALA A 197 3.50 11.09 27.00
CA ALA A 197 2.24 10.63 27.56
C ALA A 197 2.37 9.97 28.94
N GLY A 198 3.58 9.74 29.43
CA GLY A 198 3.83 8.99 30.64
C GLY A 198 3.53 7.49 30.54
N LEU A 199 3.33 6.97 29.32
CA LEU A 199 3.01 5.56 29.07
C LEU A 199 4.25 4.68 28.90
N TYR A 200 5.28 5.21 28.28
CA TYR A 200 6.44 4.45 27.82
C TYR A 200 7.78 4.92 28.41
N VAL A 201 7.75 5.73 29.47
CA VAL A 201 8.93 6.19 30.23
C VAL A 201 9.85 5.01 30.54
N GLY A 202 11.14 5.10 30.23
CA GLY A 202 12.12 4.05 30.49
C GLY A 202 11.96 2.78 29.63
N ARG A 203 11.12 2.79 28.59
CA ARG A 203 11.01 1.68 27.64
C ARG A 203 12.21 1.61 26.70
N THR A 204 12.81 2.76 26.45
CA THR A 204 14.07 2.94 25.75
C THR A 204 14.98 3.77 26.64
N PHE A 205 16.23 3.38 26.74
CA PHE A 205 17.16 3.87 27.73
C PHE A 205 18.61 3.76 27.25
N THR A 206 19.50 4.43 27.97
CA THR A 206 20.95 4.34 27.73
C THR A 206 21.60 3.43 28.78
N VAL A 207 22.52 2.56 28.34
CA VAL A 207 23.27 1.64 29.20
C VAL A 207 24.73 2.08 29.25
N ALA A 208 25.30 2.13 30.45
CA ALA A 208 26.74 2.37 30.68
C ALA A 208 27.20 1.65 31.98
N GLU A 209 28.52 1.38 32.05
CA GLU A 209 29.15 0.99 33.29
C GLU A 209 29.41 2.24 34.16
N ALA A 210 28.57 2.48 35.13
CA ALA A 210 28.63 3.66 36.01
C ALA A 210 27.96 3.38 37.35
N SER A 211 28.54 3.88 38.43
CA SER A 211 28.01 3.76 39.80
C SER A 211 27.43 5.08 40.35
N SER A 212 27.57 6.16 39.60
CA SER A 212 27.06 7.49 39.95
C SER A 212 26.58 8.27 38.69
N PRO A 213 25.72 9.29 38.85
CA PRO A 213 25.36 10.19 37.75
C PRO A 213 26.56 10.84 37.07
N ALA A 214 27.60 11.20 37.82
CA ALA A 214 28.82 11.79 37.29
C ALA A 214 29.58 10.82 36.36
N GLU A 215 29.76 9.57 36.78
CA GLU A 215 30.38 8.52 35.98
C GLU A 215 29.54 8.18 34.74
N PHE A 216 28.20 8.19 34.86
CA PHE A 216 27.31 8.01 33.71
C PHE A 216 27.45 9.12 32.68
N LEU A 217 27.47 10.38 33.12
CA LEU A 217 27.70 11.53 32.26
C LEU A 217 29.07 11.48 31.56
N GLU A 218 30.12 11.07 32.30
CA GLU A 218 31.45 10.87 31.73
C GLU A 218 31.45 9.70 30.69
N ALA A 219 30.66 8.65 30.93
CA ALA A 219 30.54 7.54 29.96
C ALA A 219 29.89 8.02 28.65
N ILE A 220 28.89 8.92 28.70
CA ILE A 220 28.30 9.56 27.51
C ILE A 220 29.37 10.38 26.79
N ARG A 221 30.08 11.26 27.50
CA ARG A 221 31.13 12.12 26.95
C ARG A 221 32.25 11.31 26.29
N CYS A 222 32.62 10.19 26.87
CA CYS A 222 33.63 9.29 26.36
C CYS A 222 33.11 8.26 25.34
N ARG A 223 31.85 8.35 24.92
CA ARG A 223 31.22 7.45 23.94
C ARG A 223 31.21 5.98 24.34
N ARG A 224 31.16 5.71 25.67
CA ARG A 224 31.13 4.36 26.27
C ARG A 224 29.71 3.96 26.69
N THR A 225 28.73 4.30 25.87
CA THR A 225 27.32 4.02 26.11
C THR A 225 26.74 3.20 24.97
N ALA A 226 25.65 2.49 25.25
CA ALA A 226 24.88 1.76 24.27
C ALA A 226 23.38 2.03 24.46
N PRO A 227 22.57 2.10 23.38
CA PRO A 227 21.14 2.19 23.48
C PRO A 227 20.54 0.85 23.86
N GLY A 228 19.56 0.86 24.76
CA GLY A 228 18.75 -0.29 25.17
C GLY A 228 17.27 -0.05 24.94
N GLY A 229 16.48 -1.12 24.99
CA GLY A 229 15.03 -1.04 24.85
C GLY A 229 14.54 -1.24 23.40
N ARG A 230 13.43 -0.60 23.05
CA ARG A 230 12.76 -0.83 21.76
C ARG A 230 12.27 0.46 21.11
N SER A 231 12.20 0.43 19.78
CA SER A 231 11.58 1.48 18.96
C SER A 231 10.06 1.54 19.18
N ASN A 232 9.45 2.63 18.75
CA ASN A 232 8.01 2.81 18.77
C ASN A 232 7.31 2.14 17.57
N ASP A 233 6.01 1.96 17.72
CA ASP A 233 5.09 1.60 16.64
C ASP A 233 3.90 2.58 16.58
N TYR A 234 3.14 2.53 15.50
CA TYR A 234 2.04 3.46 15.31
C TYR A 234 0.92 3.28 16.36
N LYS A 235 0.73 2.08 16.92
CA LYS A 235 -0.27 1.81 17.97
C LYS A 235 0.10 2.55 19.25
N SER A 236 1.35 2.42 19.66
CA SER A 236 1.88 3.14 20.83
C SER A 236 1.76 4.66 20.65
N LEU A 237 2.03 5.18 19.43
CA LEU A 237 1.85 6.61 19.14
C LEU A 237 0.37 7.03 19.24
N VAL A 238 -0.56 6.22 18.71
CA VAL A 238 -2.01 6.47 18.86
C VAL A 238 -2.42 6.60 20.32
N PHE A 239 -1.96 5.70 21.16
CA PHE A 239 -2.32 5.73 22.60
C PHE A 239 -1.67 6.89 23.33
N SER A 240 -0.45 7.31 22.95
CA SER A 240 0.15 8.54 23.45
C SER A 240 -0.70 9.76 23.11
N VAL A 241 -1.15 9.88 21.87
CA VAL A 241 -2.04 10.97 21.42
C VAL A 241 -3.37 10.95 22.18
N TYR A 242 -3.98 9.78 22.35
CA TYR A 242 -5.22 9.66 23.14
C TYR A 242 -5.02 10.07 24.60
N ARG A 243 -3.92 9.68 25.22
CA ARG A 243 -3.61 10.06 26.60
C ARG A 243 -3.47 11.58 26.74
N ILE A 244 -2.66 12.19 25.89
CA ILE A 244 -2.45 13.64 25.85
C ILE A 244 -3.79 14.38 25.64
N ALA A 245 -4.62 13.91 24.70
CA ALA A 245 -5.93 14.50 24.44
C ALA A 245 -6.89 14.40 25.64
N CYS A 246 -6.87 13.27 26.36
CA CYS A 246 -7.66 13.09 27.58
C CYS A 246 -7.20 14.04 28.71
N ASP A 247 -5.88 14.15 28.91
CA ASP A 247 -5.32 15.01 29.95
C ASP A 247 -5.56 16.51 29.65
N TYR A 248 -5.45 16.91 28.36
CA TYR A 248 -5.86 18.23 27.91
C TYR A 248 -7.34 18.54 28.19
N ALA A 249 -8.22 17.59 27.86
CA ALA A 249 -9.65 17.74 28.08
C ALA A 249 -9.97 17.89 29.58
N ARG A 250 -9.27 17.14 30.43
CA ARG A 250 -9.37 17.27 31.91
C ARG A 250 -8.95 18.64 32.40
N GLN A 251 -7.82 19.16 31.90
CA GLN A 251 -7.32 20.49 32.30
C GLN A 251 -8.30 21.60 31.91
N LYS A 252 -8.88 21.56 30.69
CA LYS A 252 -9.81 22.63 30.23
C LYS A 252 -11.20 22.58 30.83
N ARG A 253 -11.76 21.41 31.06
CA ARG A 253 -13.16 21.22 31.47
C ARG A 253 -13.36 20.94 32.95
N GLY A 254 -12.27 20.91 33.73
CA GLY A 254 -12.29 20.39 35.10
C GLY A 254 -12.65 18.88 35.07
N GLU A 255 -12.91 18.30 36.23
CA GLU A 255 -13.34 16.89 36.36
C GLU A 255 -14.76 16.67 35.78
N SER A 256 -14.98 16.98 34.52
CA SER A 256 -16.21 16.62 33.83
C SER A 256 -16.25 15.10 33.67
N ARG A 257 -17.07 14.48 34.50
CA ARG A 257 -17.18 13.02 34.67
C ARG A 257 -18.04 12.36 33.62
N GLY A 258 -17.72 12.59 32.33
CA GLY A 258 -18.38 11.90 31.21
C GLY A 258 -17.91 10.45 31.06
N PHE A 259 -18.67 9.65 30.32
CA PHE A 259 -18.36 8.24 30.03
C PHE A 259 -16.96 8.06 29.39
N LEU A 260 -16.56 8.93 28.46
CA LEU A 260 -15.24 8.90 27.85
C LEU A 260 -14.09 9.13 28.84
N SER A 261 -14.29 10.03 29.81
CA SER A 261 -13.33 10.24 30.90
C SER A 261 -13.22 8.98 31.78
N ALA A 262 -14.35 8.36 32.09
CA ALA A 262 -14.36 7.13 32.88
C ALA A 262 -13.69 5.95 32.17
N LEU A 263 -13.86 5.84 30.86
CA LEU A 263 -13.17 4.84 30.02
C LEU A 263 -11.66 5.10 29.98
N SER A 264 -11.24 6.37 29.82
CA SER A 264 -9.83 6.76 29.90
C SER A 264 -9.20 6.40 31.24
N ASP A 265 -9.92 6.66 32.36
CA ASP A 265 -9.48 6.29 33.72
C ASP A 265 -9.33 4.76 33.87
N LEU A 266 -10.27 4.01 33.31
CA LEU A 266 -10.17 2.54 33.28
C LEU A 266 -8.94 2.06 32.50
N VAL A 267 -8.72 2.60 31.29
CA VAL A 267 -7.62 2.16 30.39
C VAL A 267 -6.25 2.53 30.96
N PHE A 268 -6.05 3.81 31.31
CA PHE A 268 -4.72 4.37 31.63
C PHE A 268 -4.40 4.38 33.12
N GLU A 269 -5.42 4.52 34.01
CA GLU A 269 -5.21 4.69 35.44
C GLU A 269 -5.71 3.52 36.28
N ARG A 270 -6.21 2.46 35.64
CA ARG A 270 -6.77 1.26 36.32
C ARG A 270 -7.93 1.57 37.27
N LYS A 271 -8.64 2.68 37.09
CA LYS A 271 -9.79 3.03 37.91
C LYS A 271 -11.06 2.34 37.43
N ASN A 272 -11.80 1.70 38.31
CA ASN A 272 -13.04 1.01 37.94
C ASN A 272 -14.15 1.97 37.49
N LEU A 273 -14.92 1.54 36.49
CA LEU A 273 -16.12 2.25 36.05
C LEU A 273 -17.17 2.26 37.17
N ARG A 274 -17.95 3.34 37.28
CA ARG A 274 -19.07 3.43 38.23
C ARG A 274 -20.14 2.41 37.91
N ILE A 275 -20.85 1.94 38.91
CA ILE A 275 -21.97 1.01 38.77
C ILE A 275 -23.01 1.53 37.79
N ARG A 276 -23.30 2.84 37.82
CA ARG A 276 -24.26 3.49 36.89
C ARG A 276 -23.83 3.33 35.43
N ASP A 277 -22.55 3.51 35.13
CA ASP A 277 -22.03 3.44 33.76
C ASP A 277 -22.04 1.99 33.25
N LYS A 278 -21.69 1.03 34.11
CA LYS A 278 -21.80 -0.43 33.84
C LYS A 278 -23.25 -0.84 33.57
N LEU A 279 -24.21 -0.36 34.37
CA LEU A 279 -25.63 -0.65 34.18
C LEU A 279 -26.19 -0.04 32.89
N PHE A 280 -25.78 1.19 32.57
CA PHE A 280 -26.16 1.83 31.31
C PHE A 280 -25.69 1.00 30.11
N LEU A 281 -24.44 0.60 30.05
CA LEU A 281 -23.87 -0.21 28.95
C LEU A 281 -24.57 -1.57 28.86
N LYS A 282 -24.80 -2.25 30.00
CA LYS A 282 -25.51 -3.53 30.04
C LYS A 282 -26.96 -3.42 29.54
N LYS A 283 -27.67 -2.33 29.88
CA LYS A 283 -29.01 -2.06 29.37
C LYS A 283 -29.03 -1.82 27.87
N GLN A 284 -28.06 -1.08 27.32
CA GLN A 284 -27.96 -0.81 25.90
C GLN A 284 -27.55 -2.06 25.08
N SER A 285 -26.69 -2.90 25.61
CA SER A 285 -26.32 -4.17 24.95
C SER A 285 -27.45 -5.19 24.89
N ALA A 286 -28.44 -5.08 25.76
CA ALA A 286 -29.65 -5.92 25.75
C ALA A 286 -30.71 -5.49 24.69
N THR A 287 -30.51 -4.36 24.01
CA THR A 287 -31.40 -3.93 22.92
C THR A 287 -31.15 -4.76 21.63
N LYS A 288 -31.99 -4.63 20.61
CA LYS A 288 -31.78 -5.32 19.31
C LYS A 288 -31.17 -4.37 18.29
N GLY A 289 -30.34 -4.93 17.38
CA GLY A 289 -29.76 -4.21 16.24
C GLY A 289 -28.26 -3.87 16.40
N GLY A 290 -27.67 -3.20 15.41
CA GLY A 290 -26.22 -2.90 15.36
C GLY A 290 -25.71 -2.10 16.56
N LYS A 291 -26.50 -1.19 17.13
CA LYS A 291 -26.14 -0.48 18.36
C LYS A 291 -25.90 -1.41 19.55
N ALA A 292 -26.73 -2.47 19.68
CA ALA A 292 -26.56 -3.45 20.74
C ALA A 292 -25.21 -4.19 20.65
N ARG A 293 -24.78 -4.51 19.42
CA ARG A 293 -23.48 -5.16 19.18
C ARG A 293 -22.32 -4.26 19.62
N ILE A 294 -22.36 -2.97 19.28
CA ILE A 294 -21.36 -1.97 19.70
C ILE A 294 -21.26 -1.92 21.24
N TYR A 295 -22.38 -1.84 21.93
CA TYR A 295 -22.39 -1.83 23.40
C TYR A 295 -21.92 -3.16 24.00
N SER A 296 -22.20 -4.28 23.33
CA SER A 296 -21.69 -5.60 23.73
C SER A 296 -20.16 -5.68 23.63
N LEU A 297 -19.56 -5.15 22.55
CA LEU A 297 -18.10 -5.07 22.38
C LEU A 297 -17.44 -4.20 23.46
N LEU A 298 -18.07 -3.05 23.77
CA LEU A 298 -17.58 -2.18 24.86
C LEU A 298 -17.68 -2.85 26.23
N ASN A 299 -18.74 -3.60 26.52
CA ASN A 299 -18.84 -4.38 27.76
C ASN A 299 -17.76 -5.46 27.82
N GLY A 300 -17.52 -6.19 26.73
CA GLY A 300 -16.46 -7.19 26.64
C GLY A 300 -15.08 -6.60 26.92
N LEU A 301 -14.76 -5.42 26.37
CA LEU A 301 -13.53 -4.72 26.67
C LEU A 301 -13.39 -4.40 28.18
N ILE A 302 -14.47 -3.89 28.78
CA ILE A 302 -14.46 -3.53 30.21
C ILE A 302 -14.26 -4.76 31.09
N ASP A 303 -14.93 -5.87 30.75
CA ASP A 303 -14.80 -7.14 31.47
C ASP A 303 -13.39 -7.72 31.31
N ASP A 304 -12.81 -7.67 30.11
CA ASP A 304 -11.44 -8.09 29.84
C ASP A 304 -10.40 -7.25 30.61
N LEU A 305 -10.58 -5.92 30.65
CA LEU A 305 -9.68 -5.01 31.38
C LEU A 305 -9.78 -5.23 32.91
N ASN A 306 -10.95 -5.58 33.43
CA ASN A 306 -11.16 -5.82 34.88
C ASN A 306 -10.72 -7.23 35.30
N SER A 307 -10.89 -8.24 34.44
CA SER A 307 -10.55 -9.64 34.74
C SER A 307 -9.05 -9.93 34.74
N ARG A 308 -8.24 -9.03 34.16
CA ARG A 308 -6.80 -9.19 33.97
C ARG A 308 -6.03 -8.08 34.70
N GLU A 309 -6.20 -7.95 36.01
CA GLU A 309 -5.60 -6.87 36.81
C GLU A 309 -4.06 -6.83 36.75
N GLU A 310 -3.39 -7.98 36.57
CA GLU A 310 -1.93 -8.10 36.55
C GLU A 310 -1.28 -7.70 35.21
N ILE A 311 -2.08 -7.46 34.14
CA ILE A 311 -1.54 -7.11 32.82
C ILE A 311 -0.93 -5.71 32.86
N GLY A 312 0.34 -5.59 32.44
CA GLY A 312 1.03 -4.32 32.25
C GLY A 312 0.33 -3.41 31.21
N ILE A 313 0.78 -2.17 31.11
CA ILE A 313 0.18 -1.17 30.23
C ILE A 313 0.12 -1.65 28.76
N ASP A 314 1.17 -2.29 28.23
CA ASP A 314 1.20 -2.79 26.86
C ASP A 314 0.05 -3.78 26.60
N GLY A 315 -0.14 -4.78 27.46
CA GLY A 315 -1.22 -5.76 27.29
C GLY A 315 -2.62 -5.14 27.40
N ARG A 316 -2.81 -4.09 28.20
CA ARG A 316 -4.07 -3.34 28.28
C ARG A 316 -4.33 -2.58 26.97
N LEU A 317 -3.32 -1.96 26.41
CA LEU A 317 -3.42 -1.23 25.14
C LEU A 317 -3.67 -2.18 23.95
N ASP A 318 -3.12 -3.39 23.98
CA ASP A 318 -3.42 -4.42 22.99
C ASP A 318 -4.90 -4.85 23.06
N LEU A 319 -5.48 -5.01 24.24
CA LEU A 319 -6.92 -5.28 24.41
C LEU A 319 -7.78 -4.12 23.88
N VAL A 320 -7.41 -2.88 24.19
CA VAL A 320 -8.10 -1.70 23.68
C VAL A 320 -8.00 -1.63 22.16
N TYR A 321 -6.82 -1.86 21.58
CA TYR A 321 -6.62 -1.88 20.14
C TYR A 321 -7.49 -2.93 19.46
N LYS A 322 -7.52 -4.16 20.00
CA LYS A 322 -8.37 -5.23 19.49
C LYS A 322 -9.84 -4.81 19.49
N SER A 323 -10.33 -4.27 20.61
CA SER A 323 -11.74 -3.85 20.72
C SER A 323 -12.08 -2.67 19.81
N LEU A 324 -11.17 -1.70 19.63
CA LEU A 324 -11.33 -0.60 18.68
C LEU A 324 -11.39 -1.13 17.24
N THR A 325 -10.60 -2.14 16.92
CA THR A 325 -10.63 -2.79 15.62
C THR A 325 -11.96 -3.51 15.40
N ASP A 326 -12.43 -4.28 16.36
CA ASP A 326 -13.72 -4.99 16.29
C ASP A 326 -14.90 -3.99 16.18
N LEU A 327 -14.85 -2.88 16.90
CA LEU A 327 -15.84 -1.79 16.78
C LEU A 327 -15.81 -1.14 15.39
N SER A 328 -14.63 -0.88 14.87
CA SER A 328 -14.41 -0.33 13.54
C SER A 328 -14.96 -1.25 12.45
N ASP A 329 -14.73 -2.55 12.57
CA ASP A 329 -15.22 -3.57 11.66
C ASP A 329 -16.75 -3.66 11.69
N GLU A 330 -17.37 -3.60 12.89
CA GLU A 330 -18.82 -3.58 13.04
C GLU A 330 -19.44 -2.32 12.37
N PHE A 331 -18.85 -1.14 12.58
CA PHE A 331 -19.31 0.08 11.91
C PHE A 331 -19.22 -0.03 10.39
N LEU A 332 -18.10 -0.55 9.86
CA LEU A 332 -17.91 -0.75 8.43
C LEU A 332 -18.92 -1.75 7.88
N GLY A 333 -19.18 -2.83 8.61
CA GLY A 333 -20.20 -3.83 8.26
C GLY A 333 -21.61 -3.26 8.18
N ILE A 334 -22.00 -2.43 9.16
CA ILE A 334 -23.29 -1.72 9.16
C ILE A 334 -23.41 -0.80 7.94
N LEU A 335 -22.35 -0.02 7.65
CA LEU A 335 -22.31 0.88 6.49
C LEU A 335 -22.48 0.12 5.17
N VAL A 336 -21.69 -0.96 4.96
CA VAL A 336 -21.75 -1.76 3.74
C VAL A 336 -23.14 -2.41 3.57
N ASN A 337 -23.74 -2.91 4.64
CA ASN A 337 -25.07 -3.51 4.58
C ASN A 337 -26.18 -2.47 4.29
N SER A 338 -26.06 -1.27 4.84
CA SER A 338 -26.97 -0.17 4.48
C SER A 338 -26.82 0.21 3.02
N PHE A 339 -25.59 0.34 2.53
CA PHE A 339 -25.28 0.62 1.14
C PHE A 339 -25.87 -0.43 0.18
N LYS A 340 -25.73 -1.73 0.52
CA LYS A 340 -26.31 -2.84 -0.28
C LYS A 340 -27.82 -2.71 -0.41
N ARG A 341 -28.49 -2.42 0.69
CA ARG A 341 -29.95 -2.26 0.72
C ARG A 341 -30.39 -1.06 -0.12
N ASP A 342 -29.75 0.11 0.10
CA ASP A 342 -30.12 1.36 -0.54
C ASP A 342 -29.93 1.30 -2.06
N ILE A 343 -28.86 0.60 -2.52
CA ILE A 343 -28.65 0.32 -3.95
C ILE A 343 -29.72 -0.64 -4.50
N ALA A 344 -30.03 -1.72 -3.78
CA ALA A 344 -31.02 -2.70 -4.22
C ALA A 344 -32.44 -2.10 -4.35
N GLU A 345 -32.76 -1.13 -3.50
CA GLU A 345 -34.02 -0.41 -3.50
C GLU A 345 -34.03 0.82 -4.45
N GLY A 346 -32.88 1.20 -5.04
CA GLY A 346 -32.72 2.38 -5.88
C GLY A 346 -32.87 3.70 -5.12
N ASP A 347 -32.69 3.68 -3.77
CA ASP A 347 -32.84 4.82 -2.88
C ASP A 347 -31.57 5.65 -2.75
N LEU A 348 -31.36 6.61 -3.65
CA LEU A 348 -30.24 7.53 -3.62
C LEU A 348 -30.25 8.46 -2.38
N ALA A 349 -31.43 8.79 -1.86
CA ALA A 349 -31.56 9.64 -0.67
C ALA A 349 -31.21 8.83 0.60
N GLY A 350 -31.65 7.59 0.69
CA GLY A 350 -31.24 6.64 1.72
C GLY A 350 -29.75 6.42 1.73
N PHE A 351 -29.13 6.25 0.55
CA PHE A 351 -27.68 6.15 0.40
C PHE A 351 -26.93 7.37 0.98
N ALA A 352 -27.32 8.58 0.60
CA ALA A 352 -26.70 9.80 1.14
C ALA A 352 -26.88 9.92 2.66
N SER A 353 -28.03 9.50 3.19
CA SER A 353 -28.30 9.42 4.63
C SER A 353 -27.40 8.39 5.33
N SER A 354 -27.23 7.20 4.74
CA SER A 354 -26.38 6.13 5.27
C SER A 354 -24.90 6.55 5.33
N VAL A 355 -24.40 7.22 4.29
CA VAL A 355 -23.05 7.79 4.28
C VAL A 355 -22.90 8.85 5.37
N SER A 356 -23.87 9.75 5.51
CA SER A 356 -23.84 10.79 6.56
C SER A 356 -23.90 10.19 7.97
N ALA A 357 -24.68 9.14 8.18
CA ALA A 357 -24.77 8.43 9.46
C ALA A 357 -23.50 7.66 9.83
N ALA A 358 -22.71 7.25 8.84
CA ALA A 358 -21.43 6.57 9.04
C ALA A 358 -20.26 7.53 9.32
N PHE A 359 -20.43 8.82 9.03
CA PHE A 359 -19.37 9.82 9.19
C PHE A 359 -18.76 9.86 10.61
N PRO A 360 -19.52 9.71 11.72
CA PRO A 360 -18.94 9.58 13.06
C PRO A 360 -17.99 8.38 13.21
N GLY A 361 -18.20 7.27 12.48
CA GLY A 361 -17.32 6.11 12.48
C GLY A 361 -15.93 6.41 11.91
N VAL A 362 -15.80 7.38 11.01
CA VAL A 362 -14.53 7.81 10.44
C VAL A 362 -13.61 8.39 11.53
N PHE A 363 -14.15 9.01 12.56
CA PHE A 363 -13.37 9.52 13.69
C PHE A 363 -12.63 8.41 14.48
N LEU A 364 -13.08 7.16 14.41
CA LEU A 364 -12.36 6.04 15.01
C LEU A 364 -11.04 5.77 14.29
N TYR A 365 -10.97 6.00 12.98
CA TYR A 365 -9.78 5.74 12.18
C TYR A 365 -8.77 6.90 12.21
N LEU A 366 -9.24 8.13 12.44
CA LEU A 366 -8.43 9.34 12.29
C LEU A 366 -7.13 9.33 13.12
N PRO A 367 -7.13 8.95 14.43
CA PRO A 367 -5.91 8.88 15.20
C PRO A 367 -4.91 7.85 14.66
N PHE A 368 -5.41 6.70 14.17
CA PHE A 368 -4.56 5.67 13.55
C PHE A 368 -3.96 6.16 12.25
N PHE A 369 -4.74 6.81 11.41
CA PHE A 369 -4.26 7.37 10.14
C PHE A 369 -3.22 8.46 10.36
N THR A 370 -3.45 9.34 11.33
CA THR A 370 -2.49 10.39 11.70
C THR A 370 -1.19 9.78 12.23
N ALA A 371 -1.28 8.80 13.13
CA ALA A 371 -0.10 8.17 13.71
C ALA A 371 0.72 7.38 12.67
N ILE A 372 0.06 6.68 11.75
CA ILE A 372 0.76 5.98 10.66
C ILE A 372 1.44 7.00 9.73
N ARG A 373 0.73 8.04 9.32
CA ARG A 373 1.29 9.08 8.45
C ARG A 373 2.52 9.73 9.08
N GLU A 374 2.44 10.05 10.37
CA GLU A 374 3.57 10.61 11.12
C GLU A 374 4.75 9.63 11.18
N MET A 375 4.47 8.38 11.52
CA MET A 375 5.48 7.33 11.66
C MET A 375 6.26 7.04 10.37
N PHE A 376 5.63 7.25 9.21
CA PHE A 376 6.23 7.00 7.89
C PHE A 376 6.55 8.27 7.09
N SER A 377 6.43 9.47 7.70
CA SER A 377 6.62 10.77 7.04
C SER A 377 8.03 10.95 6.45
N ASN A 378 9.06 10.40 7.11
CA ASN A 378 10.47 10.56 6.72
C ASN A 378 10.99 9.47 5.76
N ARG A 379 10.12 8.70 5.13
CA ARG A 379 10.51 7.59 4.27
C ARG A 379 11.44 8.00 3.13
N GLY A 380 11.17 9.11 2.47
CA GLY A 380 12.03 9.64 1.39
C GLY A 380 13.46 9.91 1.87
N LEU A 381 13.62 10.45 3.06
CA LEU A 381 14.94 10.64 3.69
C LEU A 381 15.65 9.31 3.92
N LEU A 382 14.93 8.29 4.43
CA LEU A 382 15.49 6.97 4.69
C LEU A 382 15.93 6.26 3.39
N GLU A 383 15.21 6.47 2.29
CA GLU A 383 15.60 5.96 0.97
C GLU A 383 16.87 6.64 0.46
N SER A 384 16.96 7.96 0.55
CA SER A 384 18.18 8.71 0.21
C SER A 384 19.37 8.30 1.06
N MET A 385 19.18 8.10 2.36
CA MET A 385 20.22 7.62 3.27
C MET A 385 20.80 6.27 2.83
N ARG A 386 19.97 5.33 2.40
CA ARG A 386 20.42 4.00 1.92
C ARG A 386 21.31 4.08 0.68
N VAL A 387 21.12 5.12 -0.14
CA VAL A 387 21.85 5.30 -1.40
C VAL A 387 23.11 6.13 -1.20
N GLU A 388 23.03 7.17 -0.39
CA GLU A 388 24.05 8.22 -0.33
C GLU A 388 24.97 8.11 0.90
N LEU A 389 24.51 7.48 1.99
CA LEU A 389 25.30 7.33 3.21
C LEU A 389 25.94 5.93 3.34
N PRO A 390 27.04 5.80 4.10
CA PRO A 390 27.75 4.54 4.26
C PRO A 390 26.88 3.49 4.97
N SER A 391 27.13 2.23 4.64
CA SER A 391 26.55 1.07 5.31
C SER A 391 27.63 0.05 5.63
N GLU A 392 27.36 -0.85 6.55
CA GLU A 392 28.30 -1.93 6.88
C GLU A 392 28.70 -2.73 5.64
N PRO A 393 30.01 -3.01 5.42
CA PRO A 393 30.45 -3.85 4.32
C PRO A 393 29.83 -5.25 4.45
N GLY A 394 29.09 -5.68 3.41
CA GLY A 394 28.47 -7.01 3.38
C GLY A 394 27.05 -7.08 3.98
N ALA A 395 26.46 -5.96 4.40
CA ALA A 395 25.06 -5.94 4.75
C ALA A 395 24.22 -6.44 3.56
N PRO A 396 23.37 -7.48 3.73
CA PRO A 396 22.60 -8.02 2.61
C PRO A 396 21.68 -6.94 2.07
N SER A 397 21.81 -6.62 0.79
CA SER A 397 20.87 -5.74 0.11
C SER A 397 19.48 -6.38 0.19
N ARG A 398 18.60 -5.81 0.98
CA ARG A 398 17.21 -6.27 1.04
C ARG A 398 16.57 -6.07 -0.32
N ARG A 399 15.96 -7.13 -0.87
CA ARG A 399 15.15 -7.03 -2.09
C ARG A 399 14.01 -6.05 -1.85
N LYS A 400 13.73 -5.21 -2.84
CA LYS A 400 12.58 -4.30 -2.82
C LYS A 400 11.30 -5.10 -2.62
N ARG A 401 10.53 -4.81 -1.57
CA ARG A 401 9.27 -5.50 -1.27
C ARG A 401 8.10 -4.73 -1.85
N ILE A 402 7.33 -5.42 -2.71
CA ILE A 402 6.12 -4.89 -3.33
C ILE A 402 4.92 -5.63 -2.79
N LEU A 403 3.91 -4.89 -2.29
CA LEU A 403 2.63 -5.47 -1.97
C LEU A 403 1.63 -5.15 -3.08
N TRP A 404 1.05 -6.20 -3.67
CA TRP A 404 0.16 -6.11 -4.81
C TRP A 404 -1.28 -6.38 -4.41
N PHE A 405 -2.09 -5.34 -4.30
CA PHE A 405 -3.49 -5.40 -3.90
C PHE A 405 -4.39 -5.73 -5.09
N THR A 406 -5.27 -6.71 -4.91
CA THR A 406 -6.22 -7.10 -5.94
C THR A 406 -7.49 -7.72 -5.35
N ASP A 407 -8.65 -7.38 -5.91
CA ASP A 407 -9.93 -7.99 -5.56
C ASP A 407 -10.20 -9.26 -6.36
N THR A 408 -9.46 -9.49 -7.46
CA THR A 408 -9.59 -10.64 -8.34
C THR A 408 -8.29 -11.43 -8.34
N PHE A 409 -8.29 -12.62 -7.78
CA PHE A 409 -7.12 -13.48 -7.72
C PHE A 409 -7.47 -14.96 -7.95
N SER A 410 -8.65 -15.40 -7.50
CA SER A 410 -9.19 -16.76 -7.68
C SER A 410 -10.18 -16.88 -8.85
N ASP A 411 -10.52 -15.76 -9.48
CA ASP A 411 -11.48 -15.74 -10.57
C ASP A 411 -10.91 -16.28 -11.87
N LEU A 412 -11.82 -16.77 -12.72
CA LEU A 412 -11.46 -17.26 -14.05
C LEU A 412 -11.42 -16.11 -15.06
N ASN A 413 -10.40 -15.31 -14.98
CA ASN A 413 -10.17 -14.23 -15.92
C ASN A 413 -8.67 -14.07 -16.21
N GLY A 414 -8.34 -13.36 -17.29
CA GLY A 414 -6.95 -13.14 -17.70
C GLY A 414 -6.11 -12.34 -16.72
N VAL A 415 -6.73 -11.60 -15.79
CA VAL A 415 -6.04 -10.87 -14.72
C VAL A 415 -5.52 -11.86 -13.68
N SER A 416 -6.40 -12.72 -13.15
CA SER A 416 -6.04 -13.73 -12.14
C SER A 416 -4.97 -14.70 -12.66
N VAL A 417 -5.07 -15.12 -13.93
CA VAL A 417 -4.04 -15.96 -14.59
C VAL A 417 -2.68 -15.23 -14.61
N THR A 418 -2.67 -13.95 -14.98
CA THR A 418 -1.45 -13.14 -15.01
C THR A 418 -0.84 -13.00 -13.62
N LEU A 419 -1.66 -12.64 -12.63
CA LEU A 419 -1.20 -12.42 -11.25
C LEU A 419 -0.72 -13.73 -10.60
N GLY A 420 -1.41 -14.84 -10.81
CA GLY A 420 -1.00 -16.17 -10.35
C GLY A 420 0.35 -16.60 -10.94
N ARG A 421 0.58 -16.28 -12.21
CA ARG A 421 1.88 -16.54 -12.86
C ARG A 421 3.00 -15.68 -12.26
N ILE A 422 2.74 -14.38 -12.03
CA ILE A 422 3.69 -13.49 -11.35
C ILE A 422 4.01 -14.04 -9.95
N ALA A 423 3.03 -14.49 -9.20
CA ALA A 423 3.22 -15.08 -7.88
C ALA A 423 4.13 -16.30 -7.92
N SER A 424 3.92 -17.19 -8.89
CA SER A 424 4.75 -18.39 -9.08
C SER A 424 6.20 -18.06 -9.46
N LEU A 425 6.43 -17.00 -10.23
CA LEU A 425 7.77 -16.56 -10.61
C LEU A 425 8.49 -15.84 -9.46
N ALA A 426 7.80 -14.96 -8.74
CA ALA A 426 8.33 -14.26 -7.57
C ALA A 426 8.74 -15.21 -6.43
N GLY A 427 8.13 -16.40 -6.35
CA GLY A 427 8.44 -17.46 -5.37
C GLY A 427 9.67 -18.31 -5.68
N ARG A 428 10.29 -18.16 -6.85
CA ARG A 428 11.45 -19.01 -7.21
C ARG A 428 12.69 -18.69 -6.36
N PRO A 429 13.34 -19.71 -5.76
CA PRO A 429 14.61 -19.53 -5.06
C PRO A 429 15.68 -18.96 -6.00
N GLY A 430 16.40 -17.92 -5.55
CA GLY A 430 17.45 -17.29 -6.35
C GLY A 430 16.97 -16.42 -7.53
N GLY A 431 15.66 -16.22 -7.71
CA GLY A 431 15.11 -15.38 -8.77
C GLY A 431 15.59 -13.93 -8.67
N GLU A 432 15.96 -13.34 -9.81
CA GLU A 432 16.21 -11.89 -9.91
C GLU A 432 14.87 -11.15 -9.85
N GLY A 433 14.82 -10.02 -9.13
CA GLY A 433 13.64 -9.18 -9.06
C GLY A 433 13.17 -8.87 -7.63
N PRO A 434 12.08 -8.08 -7.50
CA PRO A 434 11.54 -7.69 -6.21
C PRO A 434 10.88 -8.85 -5.45
N ASP A 435 10.77 -8.70 -4.13
CA ASP A 435 9.97 -9.57 -3.27
C ASP A 435 8.51 -9.14 -3.36
N ILE A 436 7.68 -9.91 -4.11
CA ILE A 436 6.27 -9.58 -4.37
C ILE A 436 5.37 -10.46 -3.51
N LEU A 437 4.47 -9.80 -2.77
CA LEU A 437 3.40 -10.43 -2.01
C LEU A 437 2.05 -9.91 -2.50
N PHE A 438 1.10 -10.81 -2.75
CA PHE A 438 -0.25 -10.45 -3.18
C PHE A 438 -1.16 -10.28 -1.97
N VAL A 439 -1.82 -9.13 -1.91
CA VAL A 439 -2.76 -8.78 -0.85
C VAL A 439 -4.18 -8.92 -1.38
N VAL A 440 -4.94 -9.80 -0.79
CA VAL A 440 -6.27 -10.24 -1.24
C VAL A 440 -7.25 -10.35 -0.07
N SER A 441 -8.51 -10.62 -0.35
CA SER A 441 -9.50 -11.01 0.66
C SER A 441 -10.30 -12.20 0.11
N LEU A 442 -9.89 -13.42 0.48
CA LEU A 442 -10.36 -14.69 -0.11
C LEU A 442 -11.02 -15.64 0.89
N ASP A 443 -11.07 -15.31 2.20
CA ASP A 443 -11.53 -16.20 3.28
C ASP A 443 -10.77 -17.55 3.27
N GLY A 444 -9.46 -17.53 3.04
CA GLY A 444 -8.58 -18.69 3.08
C GLY A 444 -8.54 -19.53 1.79
N GLN A 445 -9.28 -19.16 0.75
CA GLN A 445 -9.33 -19.92 -0.51
C GLN A 445 -8.24 -19.49 -1.49
N ILE A 446 -7.00 -19.91 -1.26
CA ILE A 446 -5.89 -19.63 -2.18
C ILE A 446 -6.01 -20.51 -3.42
N PRO A 447 -5.87 -19.95 -4.65
CA PRO A 447 -5.93 -20.71 -5.89
C PRO A 447 -4.83 -21.80 -5.97
N GLU A 448 -5.18 -22.93 -6.58
CA GLU A 448 -4.22 -24.01 -6.83
C GLU A 448 -3.04 -23.53 -7.68
N GLY A 449 -1.83 -23.96 -7.33
CA GLY A 449 -0.59 -23.58 -8.02
C GLY A 449 0.00 -22.22 -7.63
N VAL A 450 -0.62 -21.47 -6.70
CA VAL A 450 -0.06 -20.25 -6.13
C VAL A 450 0.62 -20.56 -4.80
N PRO A 451 1.92 -20.18 -4.60
CA PRO A 451 2.58 -20.39 -3.32
C PRO A 451 1.90 -19.61 -2.20
N ALA A 452 1.51 -20.27 -1.13
CA ALA A 452 0.77 -19.67 -0.02
C ALA A 452 1.57 -18.58 0.72
N ASP A 453 2.90 -18.69 0.74
CA ASP A 453 3.81 -17.69 1.30
C ASP A 453 3.87 -16.37 0.49
N ARG A 454 3.27 -16.35 -0.70
CA ARG A 454 3.15 -15.18 -1.57
C ARG A 454 1.82 -14.46 -1.44
N VAL A 455 0.90 -14.98 -0.62
CA VAL A 455 -0.46 -14.45 -0.48
C VAL A 455 -0.72 -13.98 0.94
N ILE A 456 -1.20 -12.76 1.05
CA ILE A 456 -1.66 -12.15 2.29
C ILE A 456 -3.17 -12.01 2.18
N ASP A 457 -3.88 -12.91 2.88
CA ASP A 457 -5.33 -12.88 2.92
C ASP A 457 -5.81 -11.96 4.06
N LEU A 458 -6.51 -10.90 3.69
CA LEU A 458 -7.07 -9.92 4.62
C LEU A 458 -8.46 -10.37 5.08
N PRO A 459 -8.77 -10.31 6.38
CA PRO A 459 -10.08 -10.70 6.88
C PRO A 459 -11.17 -9.77 6.34
N ALA A 460 -12.21 -10.36 5.75
CA ALA A 460 -13.37 -9.64 5.25
C ALA A 460 -14.31 -9.25 6.41
N VAL A 461 -14.82 -8.04 6.37
CA VAL A 461 -15.86 -7.50 7.29
C VAL A 461 -17.25 -7.67 6.69
N ALA A 462 -17.33 -7.52 5.38
CA ALA A 462 -18.56 -7.65 4.62
C ALA A 462 -18.25 -8.11 3.19
N SER A 463 -19.30 -8.57 2.48
CA SER A 463 -19.19 -8.93 1.07
C SER A 463 -20.44 -8.49 0.32
N PHE A 464 -20.30 -8.22 -0.98
CA PHE A 464 -21.43 -7.91 -1.85
C PHE A 464 -21.16 -8.37 -3.28
N GLU A 465 -22.24 -8.69 -4.00
CA GLU A 465 -22.19 -9.04 -5.40
C GLU A 465 -22.41 -7.82 -6.27
N LEU A 466 -21.71 -7.75 -7.38
CA LEU A 466 -21.90 -6.67 -8.35
C LEU A 466 -23.14 -6.97 -9.21
N PRO A 467 -24.10 -6.02 -9.34
CA PRO A 467 -25.24 -6.20 -10.22
C PRO A 467 -24.81 -6.45 -11.68
N GLY A 468 -25.35 -7.49 -12.32
CA GLY A 468 -25.00 -7.85 -13.70
C GLY A 468 -23.71 -8.65 -13.88
N TYR A 469 -23.00 -8.92 -12.78
CA TYR A 469 -21.81 -9.80 -12.77
C TYR A 469 -22.07 -11.01 -11.87
N ASP A 470 -22.86 -11.97 -12.36
CA ASP A 470 -23.15 -13.19 -11.62
C ASP A 470 -21.88 -13.88 -11.14
N ARG A 471 -21.85 -14.21 -9.85
CA ARG A 471 -20.75 -14.88 -9.14
C ARG A 471 -19.48 -14.04 -8.90
N TYR A 472 -19.53 -12.72 -9.08
CA TYR A 472 -18.40 -11.85 -8.68
C TYR A 472 -18.70 -11.18 -7.35
N THR A 473 -18.14 -11.73 -6.28
CA THR A 473 -18.32 -11.24 -4.93
C THR A 473 -17.14 -10.38 -4.52
N LEU A 474 -17.38 -9.09 -4.28
CA LEU A 474 -16.40 -8.18 -3.70
C LEU A 474 -16.41 -8.31 -2.18
N LYS A 475 -15.25 -8.42 -1.58
CA LYS A 475 -15.06 -8.50 -0.14
C LYS A 475 -14.44 -7.22 0.39
N VAL A 476 -15.01 -6.68 1.45
CA VAL A 476 -14.55 -5.46 2.11
C VAL A 476 -13.64 -5.86 3.26
N PRO A 477 -12.32 -5.63 3.16
CA PRO A 477 -11.40 -6.01 4.22
C PRO A 477 -11.49 -5.06 5.43
N SER A 478 -11.14 -5.58 6.61
CA SER A 478 -10.93 -4.79 7.83
C SER A 478 -9.82 -3.76 7.63
N VAL A 479 -10.12 -2.48 7.79
CA VAL A 479 -9.16 -1.40 7.53
C VAL A 479 -8.01 -1.43 8.53
N LEU A 480 -8.30 -1.46 9.84
CA LEU A 480 -7.25 -1.42 10.88
C LEU A 480 -6.39 -2.69 10.90
N ARG A 481 -7.00 -3.88 10.68
CA ARG A 481 -6.22 -5.13 10.57
C ARG A 481 -5.35 -5.15 9.32
N SER A 482 -5.82 -4.58 8.22
CA SER A 482 -5.05 -4.45 6.98
C SER A 482 -3.84 -3.52 7.19
N LEU A 483 -4.05 -2.37 7.83
CA LEU A 483 -2.98 -1.44 8.20
C LEU A 483 -1.92 -2.10 9.07
N ASP A 484 -2.35 -2.82 10.12
CA ASP A 484 -1.45 -3.52 11.04
C ASP A 484 -0.58 -4.56 10.31
N ARG A 485 -1.25 -5.38 9.49
CA ARG A 485 -0.56 -6.44 8.74
C ARG A 485 0.42 -5.89 7.70
N VAL A 486 0.03 -4.83 7.01
CA VAL A 486 0.88 -4.20 6.00
C VAL A 486 2.05 -3.43 6.64
N ALA A 487 1.80 -2.71 7.73
CA ALA A 487 2.86 -2.00 8.46
C ALA A 487 3.96 -2.95 8.95
N ALA A 488 3.58 -4.13 9.46
CA ALA A 488 4.52 -5.16 9.91
C ALA A 488 5.39 -5.75 8.79
N LEU A 489 4.96 -5.64 7.53
CA LEU A 489 5.70 -6.14 6.36
C LEU A 489 6.72 -5.14 5.81
N GLU A 490 6.66 -3.89 6.24
CA GLU A 490 7.54 -2.81 5.79
C GLU A 490 7.71 -2.76 4.26
N PRO A 491 6.64 -2.59 3.48
CA PRO A 491 6.72 -2.57 2.02
C PRO A 491 7.49 -1.35 1.50
N ASP A 492 8.09 -1.49 0.33
CA ASP A 492 8.77 -0.40 -0.36
C ASP A 492 7.85 0.27 -1.41
N GLU A 493 6.88 -0.47 -1.95
CA GLU A 493 5.95 0.02 -2.97
C GLU A 493 4.62 -0.73 -2.90
N ILE A 494 3.55 -0.06 -3.28
CA ILE A 494 2.20 -0.64 -3.38
C ILE A 494 1.79 -0.69 -4.85
N TYR A 495 1.31 -1.87 -5.28
CA TYR A 495 0.65 -2.05 -6.57
C TYR A 495 -0.83 -2.32 -6.36
N VAL A 496 -1.68 -1.79 -7.25
CA VAL A 496 -3.14 -2.01 -7.24
C VAL A 496 -3.61 -2.40 -8.63
N SER A 497 -4.34 -3.52 -8.72
CA SER A 497 -4.84 -4.07 -9.99
C SER A 497 -6.33 -3.85 -10.22
N THR A 498 -7.09 -3.67 -9.16
CA THR A 498 -8.56 -3.54 -9.22
C THR A 498 -9.00 -2.36 -8.38
N HIS A 499 -10.06 -1.71 -8.80
CA HIS A 499 -10.64 -0.58 -8.07
C HIS A 499 -11.82 -0.99 -7.17
N GLY A 500 -11.78 -2.24 -6.69
CA GLY A 500 -12.65 -2.73 -5.63
C GLY A 500 -12.15 -2.36 -4.23
N PRO A 501 -12.79 -2.91 -3.17
CA PRO A 501 -12.46 -2.58 -1.78
C PRO A 501 -11.02 -2.89 -1.37
N VAL A 502 -10.43 -3.99 -1.87
CA VAL A 502 -9.03 -4.34 -1.59
C VAL A 502 -8.08 -3.32 -2.23
N GLY A 503 -8.34 -2.94 -3.48
CA GLY A 503 -7.57 -1.91 -4.17
C GLY A 503 -7.68 -0.54 -3.48
N LEU A 504 -8.86 -0.16 -2.98
CA LEU A 504 -9.06 1.08 -2.20
C LEU A 504 -8.23 1.09 -0.90
N VAL A 505 -8.20 -0.03 -0.18
CA VAL A 505 -7.36 -0.18 1.01
C VAL A 505 -5.89 -0.06 0.64
N GLY A 506 -5.46 -0.62 -0.50
CA GLY A 506 -4.10 -0.46 -1.02
C GLY A 506 -3.71 1.00 -1.26
N ILE A 507 -4.58 1.78 -1.92
CA ILE A 507 -4.36 3.23 -2.12
C ILE A 507 -4.31 3.98 -0.79
N LEU A 508 -5.25 3.71 0.12
CA LEU A 508 -5.28 4.33 1.45
C LEU A 508 -3.96 4.10 2.19
N ILE A 509 -3.49 2.86 2.24
CA ILE A 509 -2.24 2.48 2.89
C ILE A 509 -1.04 3.17 2.22
N ALA A 510 -1.00 3.18 0.89
CA ALA A 510 0.07 3.86 0.15
C ALA A 510 0.17 5.35 0.54
N LYS A 511 -0.97 6.05 0.63
CA LYS A 511 -1.00 7.47 1.03
C LYS A 511 -0.62 7.67 2.49
N LEU A 512 -1.11 6.83 3.40
CA LEU A 512 -0.79 6.93 4.83
C LEU A 512 0.69 6.63 5.12
N MET A 513 1.29 5.67 4.41
CA MET A 513 2.69 5.26 4.62
C MET A 513 3.67 5.99 3.68
N SER A 514 3.23 6.99 2.93
CA SER A 514 4.04 7.74 1.95
C SER A 514 4.76 6.82 0.95
N LEU A 515 4.06 5.75 0.51
CA LEU A 515 4.56 4.78 -0.44
C LEU A 515 4.18 5.17 -1.87
N ARG A 516 5.07 4.90 -2.82
CA ARG A 516 4.72 4.97 -4.24
C ARG A 516 3.62 3.96 -4.54
N CYS A 517 2.57 4.41 -5.23
CA CYS A 517 1.44 3.59 -5.65
C CYS A 517 1.41 3.47 -7.17
N THR A 518 1.51 2.24 -7.68
CA THR A 518 1.40 1.95 -9.11
C THR A 518 0.08 1.21 -9.38
N GLY A 519 -0.79 1.82 -10.19
CA GLY A 519 -2.04 1.23 -10.64
C GLY A 519 -1.85 0.41 -11.93
N PHE A 520 -2.52 -0.75 -12.03
CA PHE A 520 -2.55 -1.56 -13.25
C PHE A 520 -3.94 -1.54 -13.86
N PHE A 521 -4.08 -0.97 -15.04
CA PHE A 521 -5.35 -0.91 -15.75
C PHE A 521 -5.58 -2.21 -16.53
N HIS A 522 -6.10 -3.22 -15.86
CA HIS A 522 -6.34 -4.52 -16.47
C HIS A 522 -7.68 -4.64 -17.18
N THR A 523 -8.71 -3.95 -16.66
CA THR A 523 -10.10 -4.11 -17.11
C THR A 523 -10.77 -2.76 -17.23
N ASP A 524 -11.46 -2.53 -18.34
CA ASP A 524 -12.28 -1.34 -18.56
C ASP A 524 -13.72 -1.59 -18.08
N TYR A 525 -13.92 -1.45 -16.77
CA TYR A 525 -15.23 -1.73 -16.16
C TYR A 525 -16.33 -0.77 -16.63
N SER A 526 -16.01 0.48 -16.94
CA SER A 526 -17.02 1.41 -17.43
C SER A 526 -17.50 1.03 -18.83
N MET A 527 -16.59 0.60 -19.71
CA MET A 527 -16.93 0.09 -21.02
C MET A 527 -17.72 -1.23 -20.94
N GLN A 528 -17.34 -2.13 -20.02
CA GLN A 528 -18.11 -3.36 -19.77
C GLN A 528 -19.50 -3.03 -19.23
N ALA A 529 -19.62 -2.15 -18.23
CA ALA A 529 -20.89 -1.73 -17.67
C ALA A 529 -21.81 -1.12 -18.73
N SER A 530 -21.27 -0.30 -19.64
CA SER A 530 -22.05 0.29 -20.74
C SER A 530 -22.67 -0.73 -21.70
N ARG A 531 -22.07 -1.92 -21.81
CA ARG A 531 -22.57 -3.03 -22.65
C ARG A 531 -23.54 -3.95 -21.90
N ILE A 532 -23.44 -4.02 -20.57
CA ILE A 532 -24.26 -4.89 -19.73
C ILE A 532 -25.48 -4.13 -19.19
N MET A 533 -25.30 -2.88 -18.80
CA MET A 533 -26.31 -2.06 -18.11
C MET A 533 -26.86 -1.00 -19.09
N SER A 534 -28.18 -0.84 -19.08
CA SER A 534 -28.82 0.18 -19.90
C SER A 534 -28.78 1.59 -19.29
N ASP A 535 -28.37 1.69 -18.03
CA ASP A 535 -28.34 2.96 -17.27
C ASP A 535 -27.06 3.75 -17.54
N LYS A 536 -27.21 4.85 -18.25
CA LYS A 536 -26.11 5.76 -18.56
C LYS A 536 -25.55 6.49 -17.35
N THR A 537 -26.37 6.72 -16.31
CA THR A 537 -25.97 7.43 -15.09
C THR A 537 -25.01 6.55 -14.28
N VAL A 538 -25.35 5.27 -14.11
CA VAL A 538 -24.50 4.30 -13.41
C VAL A 538 -23.16 4.15 -14.15
N THR A 539 -23.20 4.04 -15.47
CA THR A 539 -21.98 3.95 -16.29
C THR A 539 -21.08 5.18 -16.12
N ALA A 540 -21.66 6.38 -16.11
CA ALA A 540 -20.91 7.62 -15.88
C ALA A 540 -20.30 7.69 -14.47
N LEU A 541 -21.02 7.24 -13.46
CA LEU A 541 -20.49 7.17 -12.08
C LEU A 541 -19.32 6.19 -11.98
N ILE A 542 -19.41 5.02 -12.62
CA ILE A 542 -18.30 4.05 -12.68
C ILE A 542 -17.08 4.67 -13.37
N GLU A 543 -17.30 5.41 -14.45
CA GLU A 543 -16.22 6.10 -15.17
C GLU A 543 -15.52 7.14 -14.29
N GLU A 544 -16.27 8.03 -13.63
CA GLU A 544 -15.72 9.08 -12.77
C GLU A 544 -15.01 8.48 -11.55
N TYR A 545 -15.58 7.42 -10.96
CA TYR A 545 -14.93 6.66 -9.89
C TYR A 545 -13.60 6.05 -10.36
N THR A 546 -13.58 5.46 -11.55
CA THR A 546 -12.37 4.85 -12.13
C THR A 546 -11.29 5.91 -12.39
N LYS A 547 -11.67 7.09 -12.93
CA LYS A 547 -10.76 8.24 -13.11
C LYS A 547 -10.16 8.69 -11.79
N TRP A 548 -11.00 8.86 -10.76
CA TRP A 548 -10.55 9.26 -9.43
C TRP A 548 -9.59 8.22 -8.84
N PHE A 549 -9.92 6.93 -8.92
CA PHE A 549 -9.11 5.85 -8.38
C PHE A 549 -7.70 5.83 -8.97
N TYR A 550 -7.60 5.80 -10.29
CA TYR A 550 -6.29 5.81 -10.96
C TYR A 550 -5.58 7.17 -10.86
N GLY A 551 -6.32 8.27 -10.72
CA GLY A 551 -5.77 9.59 -10.41
C GLY A 551 -5.07 9.67 -9.05
N CYS A 552 -5.43 8.77 -8.10
CA CYS A 552 -4.74 8.63 -6.83
C CYS A 552 -3.38 7.92 -6.94
N CYS A 553 -3.10 7.20 -8.03
CA CYS A 553 -1.84 6.50 -8.24
C CYS A 553 -0.73 7.45 -8.74
N ASP A 554 0.51 7.14 -8.41
CA ASP A 554 1.67 7.92 -8.88
C ASP A 554 2.07 7.52 -10.32
N GLU A 555 1.80 6.27 -10.69
CA GLU A 555 1.96 5.74 -12.04
C GLU A 555 0.79 4.81 -12.35
N VAL A 556 0.32 4.80 -13.59
CA VAL A 556 -0.66 3.83 -14.09
C VAL A 556 -0.04 3.06 -15.25
N ARG A 557 -0.03 1.73 -15.14
CA ARG A 557 0.46 0.84 -16.17
C ARG A 557 -0.70 0.26 -16.97
N VAL A 558 -0.61 0.40 -18.27
CA VAL A 558 -1.67 0.06 -19.23
C VAL A 558 -1.14 -0.98 -20.23
N PRO A 559 -1.93 -2.01 -20.58
CA PRO A 559 -1.41 -3.14 -21.35
C PRO A 559 -1.09 -2.84 -22.83
N THR A 560 -1.64 -1.75 -23.40
CA THR A 560 -1.49 -1.40 -24.81
C THR A 560 -1.39 0.10 -25.00
N ASP A 561 -0.66 0.55 -26.04
CA ASP A 561 -0.53 1.97 -26.38
C ASP A 561 -1.87 2.56 -26.84
N ARG A 562 -2.70 1.70 -27.42
CA ARG A 562 -4.06 2.08 -27.83
C ARG A 562 -4.93 2.45 -26.64
N TYR A 563 -4.84 1.68 -25.52
CA TYR A 563 -5.55 2.01 -24.29
C TYR A 563 -4.98 3.25 -23.62
N ILE A 564 -3.68 3.52 -23.72
CA ILE A 564 -3.09 4.79 -23.25
C ILE A 564 -3.77 5.96 -23.99
N SER A 565 -3.87 5.89 -25.33
CA SER A 565 -4.52 6.90 -26.14
C SER A 565 -6.02 7.04 -25.81
N LEU A 566 -6.71 5.93 -25.59
CA LEU A 566 -8.14 5.90 -25.23
C LEU A 566 -8.40 6.56 -23.88
N LEU A 567 -7.62 6.25 -22.85
CA LEU A 567 -7.76 6.85 -21.52
C LEU A 567 -7.49 8.35 -21.57
N THR A 568 -6.51 8.79 -22.34
CA THR A 568 -6.22 10.21 -22.56
C THR A 568 -7.41 10.91 -23.23
N ALA A 569 -7.98 10.31 -24.28
CA ALA A 569 -9.15 10.86 -24.99
C ALA A 569 -10.40 10.92 -24.10
N ARG A 570 -10.55 10.01 -23.13
CA ARG A 570 -11.63 9.98 -22.13
C ARG A 570 -11.40 10.92 -20.95
N GLY A 571 -10.28 11.67 -20.93
CA GLY A 571 -10.00 12.69 -19.92
C GLY A 571 -9.46 12.16 -18.59
N TYR A 572 -8.80 11.00 -18.56
CA TYR A 572 -8.09 10.53 -17.37
C TYR A 572 -6.90 11.43 -17.05
N GLN A 573 -6.89 12.02 -15.85
CA GLN A 573 -5.81 12.88 -15.35
C GLN A 573 -4.77 12.02 -14.60
N LEU A 574 -3.89 11.35 -15.34
CA LEU A 574 -2.89 10.43 -14.80
C LEU A 574 -1.54 11.13 -14.67
N ARG A 575 -0.88 11.02 -13.51
CA ARG A 575 0.43 11.65 -13.24
C ARG A 575 1.53 11.11 -14.15
N LYS A 576 1.59 9.79 -14.28
CA LYS A 576 2.49 9.06 -15.18
C LYS A 576 1.76 7.86 -15.73
N VAL A 577 1.87 7.65 -17.03
CA VAL A 577 1.35 6.47 -17.73
C VAL A 577 2.50 5.74 -18.38
N SER A 578 2.54 4.43 -18.25
CA SER A 578 3.51 3.58 -18.92
C SER A 578 2.86 2.29 -19.43
N ARG A 579 3.52 1.66 -20.36
CA ARG A 579 3.08 0.37 -20.88
C ARG A 579 3.42 -0.74 -19.89
N PHE A 580 2.54 -1.73 -19.81
CA PHE A 580 2.71 -2.96 -19.09
C PHE A 580 2.70 -4.13 -20.05
N ASP A 581 3.87 -4.60 -20.41
CA ASP A 581 3.99 -5.70 -21.36
C ASP A 581 3.63 -7.03 -20.68
N ARG A 582 2.51 -7.61 -21.12
CA ARG A 582 2.10 -8.94 -20.71
C ARG A 582 2.85 -9.99 -21.52
N GLY A 583 2.97 -11.18 -20.95
CA GLY A 583 3.56 -12.31 -21.62
C GLY A 583 2.66 -13.55 -21.59
N ILE A 584 3.08 -14.58 -22.29
CA ILE A 584 2.47 -15.90 -22.28
C ILE A 584 3.54 -16.98 -22.08
N ASP A 585 3.17 -18.07 -21.41
CA ASP A 585 4.06 -19.22 -21.31
C ASP A 585 4.07 -20.00 -22.64
N THR A 586 5.08 -19.77 -23.44
CA THR A 586 5.25 -20.35 -24.77
C THR A 586 5.56 -21.85 -24.76
N ARG A 587 5.80 -22.43 -23.58
CA ARG A 587 5.96 -23.89 -23.38
C ARG A 587 4.62 -24.57 -23.15
N VAL A 588 3.69 -23.88 -22.46
CA VAL A 588 2.32 -24.37 -22.23
C VAL A 588 1.50 -24.21 -23.50
N PHE A 589 1.52 -23.03 -24.11
CA PHE A 589 0.84 -22.74 -25.35
C PHE A 589 1.80 -22.96 -26.52
N ALA A 590 1.78 -24.16 -27.06
CA ALA A 590 2.56 -24.58 -28.25
C ALA A 590 1.71 -25.44 -29.15
N PRO A 591 1.97 -25.46 -30.47
CA PRO A 591 1.29 -26.39 -31.38
C PRO A 591 1.50 -27.83 -30.93
N VAL A 592 0.41 -28.62 -30.86
CA VAL A 592 0.51 -30.04 -30.54
C VAL A 592 0.81 -30.87 -31.78
N MET A 593 1.62 -31.92 -31.62
CA MET A 593 2.03 -32.83 -32.69
C MET A 593 1.06 -34.01 -32.79
N GLU A 594 -0.25 -33.72 -32.76
CA GLU A 594 -1.31 -34.72 -32.85
C GLU A 594 -1.98 -34.65 -34.22
N PRO A 595 -2.27 -35.81 -34.88
CA PRO A 595 -2.92 -35.83 -36.19
C PRO A 595 -4.28 -35.10 -36.15
N ARG A 596 -4.59 -34.34 -37.21
CA ARG A 596 -5.86 -33.59 -37.31
C ARG A 596 -7.08 -34.49 -37.19
N SER A 597 -7.00 -35.75 -37.69
CA SER A 597 -8.08 -36.75 -37.57
C SER A 597 -8.38 -37.14 -36.12
N SER A 598 -7.35 -37.25 -35.26
CA SER A 598 -7.49 -37.53 -33.85
C SER A 598 -8.15 -36.33 -33.12
N LEU A 599 -7.68 -35.11 -33.37
CA LEU A 599 -8.25 -33.87 -32.84
C LEU A 599 -9.70 -33.69 -33.32
N ALA A 600 -10.01 -34.03 -34.58
CA ALA A 600 -11.36 -33.98 -35.11
C ALA A 600 -12.33 -34.85 -34.31
N GLY A 601 -11.94 -36.11 -34.05
CA GLY A 601 -12.71 -37.01 -33.17
C GLY A 601 -12.88 -36.47 -31.76
N ARG A 602 -11.83 -35.94 -31.18
CA ARG A 602 -11.84 -35.34 -29.82
C ARG A 602 -12.82 -34.17 -29.69
N PHE A 603 -12.91 -33.31 -30.69
CA PHE A 603 -13.80 -32.16 -30.67
C PHE A 603 -15.13 -32.35 -31.42
N GLY A 604 -15.39 -33.59 -31.84
CA GLY A 604 -16.65 -34.01 -32.48
C GLY A 604 -16.86 -33.42 -33.87
N VAL A 605 -15.79 -33.03 -34.57
CA VAL A 605 -15.85 -32.47 -35.93
C VAL A 605 -15.54 -33.58 -36.94
N THR A 606 -16.38 -33.76 -37.95
CA THR A 606 -16.21 -34.78 -38.95
C THR A 606 -15.37 -34.34 -40.16
N ASN A 607 -15.63 -33.17 -40.66
CA ASN A 607 -14.96 -32.61 -41.84
C ASN A 607 -15.13 -31.08 -41.89
N GLY A 608 -14.47 -30.44 -42.85
CA GLY A 608 -14.60 -29.02 -43.14
C GLY A 608 -13.67 -28.09 -42.30
N PRO A 609 -13.69 -26.81 -42.62
CA PRO A 609 -12.95 -25.80 -41.88
C PRO A 609 -13.55 -25.59 -40.48
N VAL A 610 -12.67 -25.17 -39.55
CA VAL A 610 -13.02 -24.96 -38.13
C VAL A 610 -12.76 -23.54 -37.71
N LEU A 611 -13.83 -22.81 -37.46
CA LEU A 611 -13.82 -21.49 -36.82
C LEU A 611 -13.90 -21.68 -35.31
N LEU A 612 -13.19 -20.88 -34.56
CA LEU A 612 -13.10 -21.03 -33.10
C LEU A 612 -13.35 -19.68 -32.41
N TYR A 613 -14.11 -19.72 -31.35
CA TYR A 613 -14.12 -18.70 -30.29
C TYR A 613 -13.71 -19.37 -28.98
N THR A 614 -12.86 -18.69 -28.20
CA THR A 614 -12.53 -19.09 -26.82
C THR A 614 -12.65 -17.89 -25.90
N GLY A 615 -13.23 -18.09 -24.74
CA GLY A 615 -13.39 -17.05 -23.74
C GLY A 615 -14.73 -17.10 -23.00
N ARG A 616 -14.94 -16.13 -22.12
CA ARG A 616 -16.21 -15.98 -21.40
C ARG A 616 -17.36 -15.73 -22.39
N ILE A 617 -18.48 -16.42 -22.21
CA ILE A 617 -19.68 -16.21 -23.01
C ILE A 617 -20.56 -15.18 -22.31
N SER A 618 -20.38 -13.92 -22.71
CA SER A 618 -21.09 -12.77 -22.11
C SER A 618 -21.40 -11.73 -23.20
N ARG A 619 -22.40 -10.87 -22.96
CA ARG A 619 -22.93 -9.93 -23.95
C ARG A 619 -21.87 -8.97 -24.51
N GLU A 620 -20.95 -8.51 -23.66
CA GLU A 620 -19.87 -7.61 -24.06
C GLU A 620 -18.85 -8.23 -25.03
N LYS A 621 -18.90 -9.55 -25.22
CA LYS A 621 -18.04 -10.26 -26.19
C LYS A 621 -18.60 -10.29 -27.61
N ASN A 622 -19.79 -9.76 -27.82
CA ASN A 622 -20.41 -9.56 -29.14
C ASN A 622 -20.53 -10.85 -29.97
N LEU A 623 -20.95 -11.96 -29.34
CA LEU A 623 -21.01 -13.27 -29.99
C LEU A 623 -22.16 -13.41 -31.00
N ASP A 624 -23.20 -12.57 -30.91
CA ASP A 624 -24.28 -12.50 -31.92
C ASP A 624 -23.74 -12.13 -33.31
N LEU A 625 -22.70 -11.29 -33.33
CA LEU A 625 -21.96 -10.94 -34.54
C LEU A 625 -21.31 -12.17 -35.19
N VAL A 626 -20.69 -13.05 -34.37
CA VAL A 626 -20.08 -14.30 -34.82
C VAL A 626 -21.13 -15.21 -35.42
N LEU A 627 -22.29 -15.40 -34.76
CA LEU A 627 -23.39 -16.21 -35.31
C LEU A 627 -23.96 -15.63 -36.58
N SER A 628 -24.08 -14.32 -36.67
CA SER A 628 -24.61 -13.63 -37.87
C SER A 628 -23.65 -13.77 -39.05
N ALA A 629 -22.37 -13.55 -38.85
CA ALA A 629 -21.33 -13.79 -39.87
C ALA A 629 -21.27 -15.27 -40.27
N TYR A 630 -21.37 -16.21 -39.30
CA TYR A 630 -21.34 -17.62 -39.60
C TYR A 630 -22.50 -18.07 -40.49
N ARG A 631 -23.73 -17.55 -40.32
CA ARG A 631 -24.87 -17.80 -41.22
C ARG A 631 -24.58 -17.43 -42.67
N MET A 632 -23.81 -16.36 -42.89
CA MET A 632 -23.40 -15.93 -44.24
C MET A 632 -22.30 -16.84 -44.81
N ILE A 633 -21.39 -17.29 -43.97
CA ILE A 633 -20.25 -18.17 -44.35
C ILE A 633 -20.74 -19.54 -44.81
N VAL A 634 -21.75 -20.12 -44.13
CA VAL A 634 -22.32 -21.44 -44.48
C VAL A 634 -22.83 -21.51 -45.91
N GLY A 635 -23.30 -20.38 -46.50
CA GLY A 635 -23.67 -20.31 -47.90
C GLY A 635 -22.54 -20.65 -48.89
N ARG A 636 -21.28 -20.36 -48.53
CA ARG A 636 -20.08 -20.65 -49.34
C ARG A 636 -19.30 -21.87 -48.84
N PHE A 637 -19.30 -22.14 -47.55
CA PHE A 637 -18.64 -23.28 -46.89
C PHE A 637 -19.67 -24.06 -46.06
N PRO A 638 -20.50 -24.89 -46.69
CA PRO A 638 -21.57 -25.62 -46.01
C PRO A 638 -21.06 -26.60 -44.97
N ASP A 639 -19.81 -27.03 -45.09
CA ASP A 639 -19.12 -27.91 -44.16
C ASP A 639 -18.32 -27.20 -43.05
N ALA A 640 -18.36 -25.88 -42.97
CA ALA A 640 -17.70 -25.10 -41.93
C ALA A 640 -18.30 -25.40 -40.53
N ASN A 641 -17.44 -25.54 -39.57
CA ASN A 641 -17.81 -25.75 -38.16
C ASN A 641 -17.49 -24.50 -37.34
N LEU A 642 -18.34 -24.13 -36.38
CA LEU A 642 -18.08 -23.10 -35.39
C LEU A 642 -18.02 -23.73 -34.01
N LEU A 643 -16.86 -23.69 -33.38
CA LEU A 643 -16.64 -24.14 -32.00
C LEU A 643 -16.61 -22.98 -31.05
N LEU A 644 -17.42 -23.04 -29.99
CA LEU A 644 -17.51 -22.01 -28.96
C LEU A 644 -17.07 -22.64 -27.64
N ALA A 645 -15.86 -22.31 -27.18
CA ALA A 645 -15.27 -22.85 -25.95
C ALA A 645 -15.30 -21.78 -24.85
N GLY A 646 -16.06 -22.04 -23.84
CA GLY A 646 -16.25 -21.15 -22.69
C GLY A 646 -17.57 -21.37 -21.97
N ASP A 647 -17.78 -20.56 -20.94
CA ASP A 647 -18.99 -20.51 -20.15
C ASP A 647 -19.29 -19.06 -19.76
N GLY A 648 -20.51 -18.76 -19.40
CA GLY A 648 -20.90 -17.44 -18.95
C GLY A 648 -22.40 -17.16 -18.98
N PRO A 649 -22.82 -15.99 -18.44
CA PRO A 649 -24.25 -15.68 -18.25
C PRO A 649 -25.05 -15.59 -19.56
N TYR A 650 -24.38 -15.36 -20.68
CA TYR A 650 -25.05 -15.24 -21.99
C TYR A 650 -25.17 -16.58 -22.73
N LEU A 651 -24.65 -17.67 -22.18
CA LEU A 651 -24.68 -19.00 -22.85
C LEU A 651 -26.09 -19.46 -23.23
N PRO A 652 -27.12 -19.40 -22.36
CA PRO A 652 -28.48 -19.86 -22.73
C PRO A 652 -29.08 -19.06 -23.90
N ASP A 653 -28.89 -17.75 -23.93
CA ASP A 653 -29.37 -16.88 -24.99
C ASP A 653 -28.65 -17.20 -26.32
N LEU A 654 -27.34 -17.43 -26.27
CA LEU A 654 -26.52 -17.74 -27.42
C LEU A 654 -26.85 -19.13 -28.00
N GLU A 655 -27.09 -20.14 -27.15
CA GLU A 655 -27.57 -21.46 -27.57
C GLU A 655 -28.93 -21.37 -28.24
N ALA A 656 -29.84 -20.55 -27.71
CA ALA A 656 -31.14 -20.30 -28.31
C ALA A 656 -31.00 -19.62 -29.70
N ALA A 657 -30.09 -18.65 -29.85
CA ALA A 657 -29.80 -17.98 -31.11
C ALA A 657 -29.13 -18.89 -32.14
N ALA A 658 -28.41 -19.93 -31.72
CA ALA A 658 -27.74 -20.89 -32.59
C ALA A 658 -28.64 -22.03 -33.06
N LYS A 659 -29.90 -22.10 -32.60
CA LYS A 659 -30.85 -23.14 -33.04
C LYS A 659 -30.98 -23.18 -34.57
N GLY A 660 -30.90 -24.39 -35.16
CA GLY A 660 -30.94 -24.59 -36.61
C GLY A 660 -29.59 -24.42 -37.29
N LEU A 661 -28.49 -24.22 -36.55
CA LEU A 661 -27.14 -24.24 -37.09
C LEU A 661 -26.42 -25.53 -36.65
N ASP A 662 -26.55 -26.59 -37.45
CA ASP A 662 -26.17 -27.97 -37.08
C ASP A 662 -24.67 -28.15 -36.79
N ARG A 663 -23.81 -27.23 -37.26
CA ARG A 663 -22.36 -27.32 -37.09
C ARG A 663 -21.80 -26.30 -36.11
N VAL A 664 -22.67 -25.67 -35.32
CA VAL A 664 -22.28 -24.88 -34.16
C VAL A 664 -22.22 -25.79 -32.94
N ARG A 665 -21.10 -25.77 -32.23
CA ARG A 665 -20.88 -26.61 -31.05
C ARG A 665 -20.38 -25.77 -29.85
N PHE A 666 -21.04 -25.97 -28.73
CA PHE A 666 -20.65 -25.39 -27.44
C PHE A 666 -19.83 -26.42 -26.67
N LEU A 667 -18.54 -26.13 -26.44
CA LEU A 667 -17.61 -27.09 -25.81
C LEU A 667 -17.57 -26.93 -24.30
N GLY A 668 -18.30 -25.93 -23.77
CA GLY A 668 -18.23 -25.59 -22.34
C GLY A 668 -16.86 -25.07 -21.94
N ARG A 669 -16.64 -25.01 -20.64
CA ARG A 669 -15.36 -24.54 -20.07
C ARG A 669 -14.23 -25.54 -20.32
N MET A 670 -13.12 -25.08 -20.89
CA MET A 670 -11.94 -25.87 -21.18
C MET A 670 -10.81 -25.60 -20.18
N LYS A 671 -10.04 -26.62 -19.85
CA LYS A 671 -8.82 -26.47 -19.05
C LYS A 671 -7.66 -25.96 -19.92
N ASN A 672 -6.72 -25.22 -19.31
CA ASN A 672 -5.58 -24.64 -20.04
C ASN A 672 -4.74 -25.70 -20.77
N GLU A 673 -4.62 -26.92 -20.23
CA GLU A 673 -3.86 -28.03 -20.84
C GLU A 673 -4.50 -28.53 -22.13
N THR A 674 -5.80 -28.28 -22.30
CA THR A 674 -6.57 -28.75 -23.49
C THR A 674 -6.63 -27.70 -24.59
N LEU A 675 -6.49 -26.41 -24.25
CA LEU A 675 -6.59 -25.31 -25.18
C LEU A 675 -5.55 -25.36 -26.32
N PRO A 676 -4.27 -25.71 -26.08
CA PRO A 676 -3.30 -25.83 -27.19
C PRO A 676 -3.73 -26.80 -28.29
N ALA A 677 -4.35 -27.89 -27.93
CA ALA A 677 -4.89 -28.87 -28.91
C ALA A 677 -6.02 -28.24 -29.72
N LEU A 678 -6.92 -27.51 -29.07
CA LEU A 678 -8.04 -26.81 -29.72
C LEU A 678 -7.55 -25.69 -30.65
N TYR A 679 -6.59 -24.88 -30.22
CA TYR A 679 -5.98 -23.85 -31.07
C TYR A 679 -5.20 -24.43 -32.24
N THR A 680 -4.51 -25.56 -32.06
CA THR A 680 -3.79 -26.25 -33.15
C THR A 680 -4.76 -26.83 -34.19
N PHE A 681 -5.90 -27.34 -33.73
CA PHE A 681 -6.92 -27.95 -34.57
C PHE A 681 -7.70 -26.93 -35.39
N ALA A 682 -8.00 -25.77 -34.83
CA ALA A 682 -8.78 -24.74 -35.49
C ALA A 682 -8.03 -24.12 -36.69
N ASP A 683 -8.79 -23.55 -37.61
CA ASP A 683 -8.27 -22.87 -38.79
C ASP A 683 -8.24 -21.35 -38.64
N LEU A 684 -9.11 -20.81 -37.81
CA LEU A 684 -9.21 -19.36 -37.58
C LEU A 684 -9.88 -19.11 -36.23
N LEU A 685 -9.28 -18.23 -35.42
CA LEU A 685 -9.95 -17.66 -34.25
C LEU A 685 -10.78 -16.44 -34.68
N VAL A 686 -12.04 -16.37 -34.24
CA VAL A 686 -12.93 -15.23 -34.46
C VAL A 686 -13.21 -14.57 -33.10
N PHE A 687 -12.64 -13.38 -32.87
CA PHE A 687 -12.66 -12.72 -31.55
C PHE A 687 -13.16 -11.28 -31.67
N PRO A 688 -14.50 -11.05 -31.65
CA PRO A 688 -15.11 -9.73 -31.92
C PRO A 688 -15.17 -8.81 -30.69
N SER A 689 -14.51 -9.16 -29.59
CA SER A 689 -14.55 -8.37 -28.38
C SER A 689 -13.93 -6.98 -28.55
N GLU A 690 -14.69 -5.96 -28.19
CA GLU A 690 -14.26 -4.55 -28.17
C GLU A 690 -13.82 -4.08 -26.77
N THR A 691 -14.12 -4.86 -25.73
CA THR A 691 -13.91 -4.47 -24.33
C THR A 691 -12.66 -5.08 -23.72
N ASP A 692 -11.96 -5.96 -24.43
CA ASP A 692 -10.71 -6.53 -23.93
C ASP A 692 -9.57 -5.51 -23.99
N THR A 693 -8.92 -5.26 -22.87
CA THR A 693 -7.80 -4.32 -22.78
C THR A 693 -6.52 -4.84 -23.40
N PHE A 694 -6.38 -6.17 -23.53
CA PHE A 694 -5.22 -6.82 -24.13
C PHE A 694 -5.59 -7.95 -25.09
N GLY A 695 -6.25 -9.01 -24.63
CA GLY A 695 -6.64 -10.15 -25.46
C GLY A 695 -5.74 -11.39 -25.27
N MET A 696 -5.69 -11.91 -24.04
CA MET A 696 -4.91 -13.12 -23.73
C MET A 696 -5.26 -14.29 -24.64
N THR A 697 -6.54 -14.49 -24.92
CA THR A 697 -7.04 -15.54 -25.84
C THR A 697 -6.42 -15.46 -27.23
N VAL A 698 -6.29 -14.23 -27.77
CA VAL A 698 -5.67 -14.00 -29.09
C VAL A 698 -4.18 -14.36 -29.02
N LEU A 699 -3.52 -13.99 -27.91
CA LEU A 699 -2.12 -14.31 -27.70
C LEU A 699 -1.89 -15.84 -27.60
N GLU A 700 -2.75 -16.55 -26.87
CA GLU A 700 -2.74 -18.02 -26.75
C GLU A 700 -2.90 -18.69 -28.11
N ALA A 701 -3.87 -18.23 -28.89
CA ALA A 701 -4.14 -18.75 -30.24
C ALA A 701 -2.95 -18.53 -31.17
N GLN A 702 -2.40 -17.32 -31.23
CA GLN A 702 -1.23 -17.03 -32.06
C GLN A 702 0.02 -17.80 -31.61
N THR A 703 0.19 -18.03 -30.30
CA THR A 703 1.30 -18.86 -29.82
C THR A 703 1.22 -20.29 -30.34
N CYS A 704 0.01 -20.80 -30.55
CA CYS A 704 -0.24 -22.09 -31.19
C CYS A 704 -0.25 -22.02 -32.74
N GLY A 705 0.09 -20.88 -33.32
CA GLY A 705 0.10 -20.66 -34.74
C GLY A 705 -1.29 -20.57 -35.38
N LEU A 706 -2.31 -20.11 -34.66
CA LEU A 706 -3.66 -19.90 -35.18
C LEU A 706 -3.85 -18.43 -35.60
N PRO A 707 -4.15 -18.15 -36.86
CA PRO A 707 -4.53 -16.81 -37.32
C PRO A 707 -5.79 -16.35 -36.60
N CYS A 708 -5.90 -15.02 -36.36
CA CYS A 708 -7.00 -14.45 -35.61
C CYS A 708 -7.68 -13.31 -36.34
N LEU A 709 -9.00 -13.23 -36.29
CA LEU A 709 -9.77 -12.05 -36.60
C LEU A 709 -10.13 -11.31 -35.32
N VAL A 710 -9.82 -10.05 -35.26
CA VAL A 710 -10.08 -9.21 -34.08
C VAL A 710 -10.75 -7.91 -34.45
N SER A 711 -11.53 -7.32 -33.53
CA SER A 711 -12.08 -5.99 -33.73
C SER A 711 -10.95 -4.94 -33.72
N ARG A 712 -11.07 -3.89 -34.51
CA ARG A 712 -10.20 -2.72 -34.46
C ARG A 712 -10.28 -2.01 -33.11
N THR A 713 -11.43 -2.09 -32.45
CA THR A 713 -11.61 -1.53 -31.10
C THR A 713 -11.10 -2.53 -30.05
N GLY A 714 -10.37 -2.02 -29.04
CA GLY A 714 -9.81 -2.83 -27.97
C GLY A 714 -8.34 -3.19 -28.17
N GLY A 715 -7.76 -3.83 -27.13
CA GLY A 715 -6.35 -4.20 -27.07
C GLY A 715 -5.92 -5.32 -28.01
N PRO A 716 -6.78 -6.31 -28.33
CA PRO A 716 -6.41 -7.42 -29.22
C PRO A 716 -5.84 -7.00 -30.57
N ALA A 717 -6.26 -5.85 -31.09
CA ALA A 717 -5.75 -5.31 -32.37
C ALA A 717 -4.24 -5.03 -32.37
N GLU A 718 -3.59 -4.80 -31.22
CA GLU A 718 -2.13 -4.61 -31.15
C GLU A 718 -1.33 -5.91 -31.21
N ILE A 719 -1.97 -7.03 -30.85
CA ILE A 719 -1.34 -8.34 -30.94
C ILE A 719 -1.19 -8.75 -32.40
N ILE A 720 -2.19 -8.42 -33.23
CA ILE A 720 -2.24 -8.80 -34.65
C ILE A 720 -1.37 -7.85 -35.46
N ASP A 721 -0.61 -8.43 -36.39
CA ASP A 721 -0.01 -7.72 -37.52
C ASP A 721 -0.94 -7.92 -38.72
N ASP A 722 -1.66 -6.88 -39.08
CA ASP A 722 -2.78 -6.95 -40.01
C ASP A 722 -2.35 -7.51 -41.38
N ALA A 723 -3.11 -8.45 -41.90
CA ALA A 723 -2.85 -9.24 -43.10
C ALA A 723 -1.58 -10.16 -43.01
N VAL A 724 -0.81 -10.14 -41.94
CA VAL A 724 0.41 -10.93 -41.75
C VAL A 724 0.21 -12.09 -40.76
N THR A 725 -0.42 -11.79 -39.60
CA THR A 725 -0.66 -12.81 -38.54
C THR A 725 -2.16 -13.05 -38.33
N GLY A 726 -3.01 -12.37 -39.05
CA GLY A 726 -4.47 -12.36 -38.95
C GLY A 726 -5.02 -11.10 -39.56
N PHE A 727 -6.26 -10.72 -39.20
CA PHE A 727 -6.89 -9.49 -39.72
C PHE A 727 -7.55 -8.68 -38.63
N VAL A 728 -7.43 -7.36 -38.75
CA VAL A 728 -8.08 -6.36 -37.87
C VAL A 728 -9.31 -5.82 -38.57
N ILE A 729 -10.49 -6.18 -38.08
CA ILE A 729 -11.77 -5.82 -38.72
C ILE A 729 -12.18 -4.41 -38.30
N PRO A 730 -12.50 -3.51 -39.25
CA PRO A 730 -12.71 -2.10 -39.01
C PRO A 730 -14.02 -1.78 -38.27
N ASP A 731 -15.02 -2.63 -38.40
CA ASP A 731 -16.39 -2.40 -37.94
C ASP A 731 -17.00 -3.68 -37.34
N SER A 732 -18.19 -3.56 -36.79
CA SER A 732 -18.97 -4.66 -36.23
C SER A 732 -20.10 -5.12 -37.12
N GLU A 733 -19.94 -4.97 -38.46
CA GLU A 733 -20.89 -5.45 -39.43
C GLU A 733 -20.65 -6.94 -39.73
N PRO A 734 -21.70 -7.78 -39.69
CA PRO A 734 -21.56 -9.22 -40.00
C PRO A 734 -20.95 -9.53 -41.35
N THR A 735 -21.18 -8.67 -42.34
CA THR A 735 -20.63 -8.81 -43.71
C THR A 735 -19.13 -8.70 -43.72
N SER A 736 -18.55 -7.66 -43.05
CA SER A 736 -17.10 -7.46 -42.96
C SER A 736 -16.40 -8.64 -42.31
N TRP A 737 -16.99 -9.20 -41.24
CA TRP A 737 -16.47 -10.37 -40.57
C TRP A 737 -16.57 -11.63 -41.43
N ALA A 738 -17.72 -11.84 -42.10
CA ALA A 738 -17.91 -12.99 -43.02
C ALA A 738 -16.92 -12.96 -44.19
N GLU A 739 -16.72 -11.80 -44.82
CA GLU A 739 -15.76 -11.62 -45.93
C GLU A 739 -14.33 -11.93 -45.47
N ALA A 740 -13.92 -11.45 -44.26
CA ALA A 740 -12.61 -11.75 -43.73
C ALA A 740 -12.41 -13.26 -43.44
N VAL A 741 -13.42 -13.93 -42.88
CA VAL A 741 -13.39 -15.39 -42.67
C VAL A 741 -13.26 -16.10 -44.02
N VAL A 742 -14.10 -15.74 -45.03
CA VAL A 742 -14.06 -16.34 -46.37
C VAL A 742 -12.68 -16.16 -46.99
N ARG A 743 -12.06 -14.99 -46.88
CA ARG A 743 -10.70 -14.71 -47.35
C ARG A 743 -9.67 -15.68 -46.76
N VAL A 744 -9.69 -15.93 -45.47
CA VAL A 744 -8.75 -16.85 -44.80
C VAL A 744 -9.02 -18.30 -45.21
N LEU A 745 -10.30 -18.71 -45.31
CA LEU A 745 -10.65 -20.06 -45.71
C LEU A 745 -10.33 -20.31 -47.19
N ASP A 746 -10.53 -19.34 -48.06
CA ASP A 746 -10.10 -19.42 -49.47
C ASP A 746 -8.58 -19.48 -49.58
N MET A 747 -7.84 -18.66 -48.82
CA MET A 747 -6.38 -18.72 -48.77
C MET A 747 -5.93 -20.16 -48.36
N LYS A 748 -6.52 -20.74 -47.32
CA LYS A 748 -6.21 -22.12 -46.91
C LYS A 748 -6.48 -23.12 -48.02
N ARG A 749 -7.59 -22.98 -48.76
CA ARG A 749 -8.01 -23.91 -49.80
C ARG A 749 -7.23 -23.76 -51.08
N LEU A 750 -6.95 -22.54 -51.51
CA LEU A 750 -6.41 -22.18 -52.83
C LEU A 750 -4.91 -21.87 -52.81
N ASN A 751 -4.39 -21.38 -51.66
CA ASN A 751 -2.99 -20.99 -51.49
C ASN A 751 -2.47 -21.40 -50.11
N TYR A 752 -2.41 -22.70 -49.89
CA TYR A 752 -1.99 -23.27 -48.61
C TYR A 752 -0.62 -22.80 -48.13
N PRO A 753 0.39 -22.56 -48.99
CA PRO A 753 1.68 -21.99 -48.56
C PRO A 753 1.54 -20.61 -47.89
N GLU A 754 0.73 -19.71 -48.40
CA GLU A 754 0.49 -18.38 -47.82
C GLU A 754 -0.23 -18.51 -46.47
N TYR A 755 -1.24 -19.37 -46.37
CA TYR A 755 -1.91 -19.67 -45.10
C TYR A 755 -0.95 -20.26 -44.07
N SER A 756 -0.08 -21.18 -44.47
CA SER A 756 0.93 -21.79 -43.60
C SER A 756 1.95 -20.76 -43.11
N GLU A 757 2.36 -19.85 -43.98
CA GLU A 757 3.26 -18.75 -43.62
C GLU A 757 2.59 -17.79 -42.61
N MET A 758 1.31 -17.44 -42.81
CA MET A 758 0.54 -16.65 -41.84
C MET A 758 0.53 -17.32 -40.45
N ARG A 759 0.31 -18.64 -40.37
CA ARG A 759 0.37 -19.42 -39.16
C ARG A 759 1.76 -19.35 -38.48
N HIS A 760 2.80 -19.48 -39.27
CA HIS A 760 4.18 -19.43 -38.79
C HIS A 760 4.52 -18.06 -38.22
N ARG A 761 4.19 -16.97 -38.92
CA ARG A 761 4.41 -15.60 -38.50
C ARG A 761 3.62 -15.25 -37.24
N ALA A 762 2.38 -15.75 -37.12
CA ALA A 762 1.59 -15.56 -35.91
C ALA A 762 2.34 -16.07 -34.66
N ARG A 763 2.92 -17.27 -34.73
CA ARG A 763 3.71 -17.83 -33.65
C ARG A 763 5.02 -17.08 -33.42
N LEU A 764 5.78 -16.76 -34.46
CA LEU A 764 7.06 -16.07 -34.33
C LEU A 764 6.91 -14.71 -33.63
N ARG A 765 5.89 -13.93 -34.02
CA ARG A 765 5.61 -12.64 -33.39
C ARG A 765 5.43 -12.75 -31.87
N VAL A 766 4.73 -13.79 -31.39
CA VAL A 766 4.53 -13.98 -29.96
C VAL A 766 5.83 -14.37 -29.27
N LEU A 767 6.59 -15.30 -29.85
CA LEU A 767 7.89 -15.72 -29.28
C LEU A 767 8.89 -14.57 -29.14
N GLU A 768 8.83 -13.61 -30.06
CA GLU A 768 9.71 -12.44 -30.05
C GLU A 768 9.28 -11.39 -29.04
N LYS A 769 7.98 -11.04 -28.99
CA LYS A 769 7.48 -9.87 -28.27
C LYS A 769 6.80 -10.19 -26.93
N TYR A 770 6.23 -11.39 -26.78
CA TYR A 770 5.34 -11.70 -25.68
C TYR A 770 5.80 -12.91 -24.85
N ASP A 771 7.09 -13.25 -24.90
CA ASP A 771 7.65 -14.29 -24.03
C ASP A 771 7.59 -13.84 -22.58
N TRP A 772 7.04 -14.70 -21.72
CA TRP A 772 6.76 -14.33 -20.33
C TRP A 772 8.03 -14.08 -19.50
N ASP A 773 9.05 -14.94 -19.68
CA ASP A 773 10.26 -14.82 -18.84
C ASP A 773 11.02 -13.51 -19.15
N LYS A 774 11.03 -13.08 -20.42
CA LYS A 774 11.61 -11.79 -20.83
C LYS A 774 10.82 -10.61 -20.29
N ASN A 775 9.49 -10.64 -20.43
CA ASN A 775 8.63 -9.52 -20.07
C ASN A 775 8.51 -9.36 -18.55
N TYR A 776 8.59 -10.46 -17.77
CA TYR A 776 8.62 -10.39 -16.31
C TYR A 776 9.81 -9.60 -15.78
N ILE A 777 11.02 -9.83 -16.29
CA ILE A 777 12.22 -9.09 -15.87
C ILE A 777 12.08 -7.62 -16.25
N ALA A 778 11.66 -7.33 -17.49
CA ALA A 778 11.49 -5.97 -17.99
C ALA A 778 10.42 -5.17 -17.20
N MET A 779 9.41 -5.84 -16.67
CA MET A 779 8.34 -5.22 -15.86
C MET A 779 8.88 -4.52 -14.60
N PHE A 780 9.95 -5.04 -14.00
CA PHE A 780 10.52 -4.55 -12.74
C PHE A 780 11.88 -3.87 -12.91
N ASP A 781 12.47 -3.89 -14.11
CA ASP A 781 13.74 -3.20 -14.40
C ASP A 781 13.51 -1.70 -14.61
N THR A 782 13.87 -0.91 -13.61
CA THR A 782 13.76 0.56 -13.66
C THR A 782 14.79 1.21 -14.62
N ARG A 783 15.82 0.50 -15.06
CA ARG A 783 16.88 1.02 -15.95
C ARG A 783 16.44 1.13 -17.40
N VAL A 784 15.50 0.32 -17.85
CA VAL A 784 15.01 0.33 -19.24
C VAL A 784 14.04 1.50 -19.50
N GLN A 785 13.41 2.07 -18.46
CA GLN A 785 12.38 3.11 -18.60
C GLN A 785 12.93 4.55 -18.74
N THR A 786 14.22 4.79 -18.59
CA THR A 786 14.82 6.14 -18.69
C THR A 786 15.27 6.53 -20.10
N GLY A 787 15.10 5.65 -21.11
CA GLY A 787 15.61 5.85 -22.48
C GLY A 787 14.73 6.69 -23.43
N SER A 788 13.51 7.13 -23.02
CA SER A 788 12.61 7.84 -23.93
C SER A 788 11.95 9.11 -23.40
N ALA A 789 12.52 9.76 -22.40
CA ALA A 789 11.99 11.05 -21.93
C ALA A 789 13.12 12.01 -21.56
N SER A 790 13.90 12.45 -22.56
CA SER A 790 14.68 13.68 -22.45
C SER A 790 13.84 14.87 -22.90
N ARG A 791 13.66 15.84 -21.98
CA ARG A 791 13.14 17.19 -22.15
C ARG A 791 11.64 17.42 -21.97
N ALA A 792 11.22 17.66 -20.75
CA ALA A 792 10.33 18.78 -20.42
C ALA A 792 10.74 19.33 -19.06
N LYS A 793 11.07 20.62 -19.05
CA LYS A 793 11.62 21.39 -17.94
C LYS A 793 10.62 21.60 -16.81
N ASP A 794 11.19 21.69 -15.62
CA ASP A 794 10.65 22.30 -14.40
C ASP A 794 9.56 23.36 -14.61
N ALA A 795 8.44 23.19 -13.91
CA ALA A 795 7.69 24.31 -13.36
C ALA A 795 6.75 23.82 -12.23
N SER A 796 7.04 24.34 -11.03
CA SER A 796 6.11 24.63 -9.92
C SER A 796 5.47 23.48 -9.16
N SER A 797 6.15 23.13 -8.08
CA SER A 797 5.53 22.63 -6.84
C SER A 797 4.69 23.75 -6.17
N ARG A 798 3.39 23.57 -6.08
CA ARG A 798 2.54 24.22 -5.07
C ARG A 798 1.75 23.16 -4.32
N PRO A 799 1.64 23.26 -2.99
CA PRO A 799 1.00 22.21 -2.20
C PRO A 799 -0.53 22.27 -2.31
N MET A 800 -1.14 21.08 -2.39
CA MET A 800 -2.57 20.85 -2.52
C MET A 800 -3.33 20.97 -1.18
N GLU A 801 -2.92 21.91 -0.31
CA GLU A 801 -3.56 22.17 1.00
C GLU A 801 -4.78 23.11 0.92
N GLU A 802 -4.92 23.90 -0.16
CA GLU A 802 -6.02 24.88 -0.27
C GLU A 802 -7.35 24.31 -0.81
N ALA A 803 -7.35 23.14 -1.43
CA ALA A 803 -8.57 22.60 -2.05
C ALA A 803 -9.51 21.86 -1.09
N LEU A 804 -9.03 21.46 0.10
CA LEU A 804 -9.85 20.75 1.10
C LEU A 804 -10.58 21.68 2.08
N LEU A 805 -10.24 22.96 2.11
CA LEU A 805 -10.85 23.96 2.99
C LEU A 805 -11.88 24.87 2.28
N ALA A 806 -11.96 24.84 0.97
CA ALA A 806 -12.88 25.69 0.21
C ALA A 806 -14.29 25.05 0.00
N GLY A 807 -14.50 23.78 0.36
CA GLY A 807 -15.76 23.06 0.21
C GLY A 807 -16.73 23.11 1.40
N ALA A 808 -16.35 23.75 2.52
CA ALA A 808 -17.15 23.75 3.76
C ALA A 808 -17.79 25.10 4.10
N GLY A 809 -17.95 25.96 3.13
CA GLY A 809 -18.58 27.28 3.35
C GLY A 809 -19.42 27.73 2.16
N ARG A 810 -20.53 27.03 1.87
CA ARG A 810 -21.75 27.57 1.25
C ARG A 810 -22.91 26.59 1.43
#